data_cb20f1b09ee9f59a21fd5a047f7395ae
#
_entry.id   cb20f1b09ee9f59a21fd5a047f7395ae
#
_cell.length_a   1.000
_cell.length_b   1.000
_cell.length_c   1.000
_cell.angle_alpha   90.00
_cell.angle_beta   90.00
_cell.angle_gamma   90.00
#
_symmetry.space_group_name_H-M   'P 1'
#
loop_
_entity.id
_entity.type
_entity.pdbx_description
1 polymer ?
#
loop_
_entity_poly.entity_id
_entity_poly.type
_entity_poly.pdbx_seq_one_letter_code
_entity_poly.pdbx_strand_id
1 'polypeptide(L)'
;MNTNRLSTLALAVATVLGSSAAVAEDAAAPDTSKWACKRCPFDKEYRANAELGALYVTEDSAKFGDYTGLSEKGGYVIADAEGKSTGESGYSLEYSLEDLGLDSRSGIIEGGKQGSYDFFLSYDAIPKYRYDTAYTPYLGTGSNSLSLPDDWVGGDTTREMTTLSSSLRQVDVKHDRETWGIGGRFFAAENWKFALAFHREDRQGKGIASGSFIYKGAQLHKPIDYTTDRVDASARYSADTWHLELAYFASQFDNKSSSLYWDNPFTVSGDARDAGQIALEPDNDFQQILVSGSKRFGHHTVLTGTFSTGTGSQNQSFLPYTVNSALQIDPLPASNLDGDVETTHYDIGVTSRPTSLRKLKLKAWWKYDERDNSSRTELFTTPVLNDSWVDSQYVNPQYSFERTRFHASAEYDVLDDLGLAIGADFGQLDRTDLAVKSQDETDGWLRAHWRPMDGMLDLRATIGKESRDPDNYRADLADGQNPLMRKYNMADRERSYFDFYGSWSHREIPVSVGLGARYADDDYDKSQLGLLSGSDSRVSGDVSYMFNERNTGYLHFGFEGIEAKQSNSEFYSAADWRAKREDDFVTAGLGWKSEAIVNNLDLEIDYTYARSEGKTKLDSDARELGRLPDLETELNSLRMELTYHLNERLDLLFGWWWEKFDSKDWSLQGVQPGTMASYVAFGADPYEYDVNVFSLSGRYSFGPRAAAGEDATE
;
A
#
# COMPACT_ATOMS: atom_id res chain seq x y z
N MET A 1 15.28 8.14 -8.29
CA MET A 1 14.32 8.17 -7.17
C MET A 1 13.86 6.75 -6.91
N ASN A 2 14.27 6.18 -5.79
CA ASN A 2 14.10 4.76 -5.50
C ASN A 2 12.69 4.46 -4.99
N THR A 3 11.84 3.87 -5.83
CA THR A 3 10.57 3.25 -5.41
C THR A 3 10.75 2.06 -4.45
N ASN A 4 11.98 1.64 -4.18
CA ASN A 4 12.31 0.53 -3.29
C ASN A 4 12.45 0.91 -1.81
N ARG A 5 12.40 2.18 -1.42
CA ARG A 5 12.67 2.60 -0.03
C ARG A 5 11.45 2.75 0.88
N LEU A 6 10.23 2.85 0.33
CA LEU A 6 9.00 2.70 1.13
C LEU A 6 8.84 1.29 1.71
N SER A 7 9.51 0.29 1.11
CA SER A 7 9.56 -1.07 1.62
C SER A 7 10.62 -1.28 2.72
N THR A 8 11.62 -0.42 2.85
CA THR A 8 12.74 -0.67 3.78
C THR A 8 12.41 -0.25 5.22
N LEU A 9 11.60 0.79 5.44
CA LEU A 9 11.16 1.14 6.81
C LEU A 9 10.07 0.17 7.31
N ALA A 10 9.15 -0.25 6.44
CA ALA A 10 8.19 -1.32 6.74
C ALA A 10 8.87 -2.70 6.81
N LEU A 11 9.97 -2.91 6.07
CA LEU A 11 10.74 -4.15 6.08
C LEU A 11 11.62 -4.28 7.32
N ALA A 12 12.10 -3.19 7.92
CA ALA A 12 12.89 -3.25 9.15
C ALA A 12 12.07 -3.75 10.35
N VAL A 13 10.75 -3.59 10.35
CA VAL A 13 9.86 -4.22 11.34
C VAL A 13 9.42 -5.62 10.91
N ALA A 14 9.30 -5.89 9.60
CA ALA A 14 8.90 -7.19 9.06
C ALA A 14 10.05 -8.21 8.92
N THR A 15 11.31 -7.76 8.74
CA THR A 15 12.49 -8.66 8.63
C THR A 15 12.91 -9.33 9.93
N VAL A 16 12.39 -8.89 11.08
CA VAL A 16 12.59 -9.61 12.35
C VAL A 16 11.75 -10.90 12.43
N LEU A 17 10.72 -11.05 11.61
CA LEU A 17 9.84 -12.23 11.59
C LEU A 17 10.11 -13.21 10.43
N GLY A 18 11.00 -12.88 9.50
CA GLY A 18 11.20 -13.62 8.25
C GLY A 18 12.53 -14.35 8.07
N SER A 19 13.40 -14.48 9.09
CA SER A 19 14.63 -15.24 8.94
C SER A 19 14.35 -16.75 8.86
N SER A 20 14.21 -17.25 7.64
CA SER A 20 14.35 -18.68 7.34
C SER A 20 15.79 -19.10 7.73
N ALA A 21 15.90 -19.79 8.87
CA ALA A 21 17.17 -20.37 9.30
C ALA A 21 17.67 -21.36 8.24
N ALA A 22 18.70 -20.99 7.50
CA ALA A 22 19.49 -21.94 6.75
C ALA A 22 20.09 -22.95 7.74
N VAL A 23 19.74 -24.21 7.59
CA VAL A 23 20.29 -25.30 8.40
C VAL A 23 21.71 -25.55 7.91
N ALA A 24 22.69 -25.09 8.68
CA ALA A 24 24.08 -25.49 8.48
C ALA A 24 24.23 -26.95 8.92
N GLU A 25 24.88 -27.75 8.08
CA GLU A 25 25.28 -29.12 8.34
C GLU A 25 26.18 -29.24 9.57
N ASP A 26 26.05 -30.34 10.34
CA ASP A 26 26.80 -30.68 11.54
C ASP A 26 28.33 -30.71 11.28
N ALA A 27 28.97 -29.56 11.27
CA ALA A 27 30.39 -29.47 11.54
C ALA A 27 30.55 -29.20 13.04
N ALA A 28 31.41 -29.96 13.72
CA ALA A 28 31.78 -29.70 15.09
C ALA A 28 32.11 -28.21 15.26
N ALA A 29 31.51 -27.54 16.23
CA ALA A 29 31.71 -26.13 16.46
C ALA A 29 33.23 -25.82 16.44
N PRO A 30 33.70 -24.95 15.57
CA PRO A 30 35.11 -24.66 15.48
C PRO A 30 35.59 -24.12 16.83
N ASP A 31 36.77 -24.57 17.28
CA ASP A 31 37.43 -24.02 18.47
C ASP A 31 37.76 -22.53 18.24
N THR A 32 36.89 -21.68 18.73
CA THR A 32 36.99 -20.22 18.61
C THR A 32 37.95 -19.60 19.63
N SER A 33 38.51 -20.40 20.54
CA SER A 33 39.43 -19.89 21.58
C SER A 33 40.72 -19.27 21.04
N LYS A 34 41.04 -19.51 19.78
CA LYS A 34 42.21 -18.95 19.06
C LYS A 34 41.82 -17.92 17.97
N TRP A 35 40.55 -17.57 17.86
CA TRP A 35 40.15 -16.55 16.92
C TRP A 35 40.42 -15.16 17.48
N ALA A 36 41.63 -14.64 17.18
CA ALA A 36 41.88 -13.22 17.34
C ALA A 36 41.33 -12.52 16.09
N CYS A 37 40.24 -11.78 16.24
CA CYS A 37 39.74 -10.93 15.18
C CYS A 37 40.76 -9.85 14.87
N LYS A 38 41.47 -9.98 13.75
CA LYS A 38 42.47 -8.98 13.30
C LYS A 38 41.82 -7.73 12.68
N ARG A 39 40.49 -7.72 12.51
CA ARG A 39 39.67 -6.60 11.98
C ARG A 39 38.55 -6.16 12.92
N CYS A 40 38.60 -6.50 14.19
CA CYS A 40 37.62 -6.11 15.20
C CYS A 40 37.99 -4.95 16.14
N PRO A 41 39.06 -4.24 16.06
CA PRO A 41 39.03 -2.86 16.49
C PRO A 41 38.22 -2.13 15.41
N PHE A 42 37.24 -1.33 15.83
CA PHE A 42 36.54 -0.42 14.97
C PHE A 42 37.56 0.44 14.24
N ASP A 43 37.79 0.17 12.97
CA ASP A 43 38.67 1.02 12.17
C ASP A 43 38.03 2.40 12.19
N LYS A 44 38.84 3.39 12.55
CA LYS A 44 38.39 4.78 12.52
C LYS A 44 38.14 5.15 11.07
N GLU A 45 36.90 5.18 10.72
CA GLU A 45 36.45 5.46 9.37
C GLU A 45 35.60 6.74 9.34
N TYR A 46 35.81 7.56 8.35
CA TYR A 46 34.97 8.68 8.03
C TYR A 46 34.78 8.71 6.52
N ARG A 47 33.54 8.50 6.07
CA ARG A 47 33.13 8.67 4.67
C ARG A 47 31.93 9.57 4.66
N ALA A 48 31.92 10.52 3.76
CA ALA A 48 30.74 11.34 3.53
C ALA A 48 30.71 11.82 2.08
N ASN A 49 29.54 11.99 1.53
CA ASN A 49 29.28 12.58 0.24
C ASN A 49 28.32 13.76 0.40
N ALA A 50 28.54 14.82 -0.34
CA ALA A 50 27.61 15.92 -0.48
C ALA A 50 27.44 16.22 -1.96
N GLU A 51 26.18 16.26 -2.41
CA GLU A 51 25.81 16.60 -3.77
C GLU A 51 25.05 17.93 -3.80
N LEU A 52 25.43 18.81 -4.72
CA LEU A 52 24.74 20.07 -4.94
C LEU A 52 24.63 20.31 -6.45
N GLY A 53 23.42 20.67 -6.88
CA GLY A 53 23.15 20.90 -8.28
C GLY A 53 21.82 21.57 -8.54
N ALA A 54 21.40 21.50 -9.79
CA ALA A 54 20.10 21.97 -10.23
C ALA A 54 19.50 21.00 -11.23
N LEU A 55 18.18 20.97 -11.26
CA LEU A 55 17.43 20.29 -12.31
C LEU A 55 16.39 21.22 -12.92
N TYR A 56 15.95 20.88 -14.11
CA TYR A 56 14.92 21.63 -14.86
C TYR A 56 13.86 20.67 -15.38
N VAL A 57 12.60 20.96 -15.05
CA VAL A 57 11.39 20.25 -15.49
C VAL A 57 10.76 21.01 -16.65
N THR A 58 10.42 20.31 -17.74
CA THR A 58 9.98 20.95 -18.98
C THR A 58 8.49 21.26 -19.05
N GLU A 59 7.65 20.64 -18.21
CA GLU A 59 6.19 20.73 -18.28
C GLU A 59 5.56 20.67 -16.90
N ASP A 60 4.42 21.35 -16.70
CA ASP A 60 3.62 21.27 -15.47
C ASP A 60 2.80 19.98 -15.48
N SER A 61 2.83 19.22 -14.40
CA SER A 61 2.00 18.03 -14.24
C SER A 61 1.82 17.62 -12.77
N ALA A 62 0.60 17.68 -12.28
CA ALA A 62 0.25 17.17 -10.97
C ALA A 62 0.57 15.65 -10.86
N LYS A 63 0.28 14.89 -11.91
CA LYS A 63 0.52 13.44 -11.90
C LYS A 63 2.00 13.08 -11.88
N PHE A 64 2.86 13.79 -12.61
CA PHE A 64 4.31 13.62 -12.56
C PHE A 64 4.89 14.07 -11.21
N GLY A 65 4.33 15.16 -10.66
CA GLY A 65 4.71 15.68 -9.35
C GLY A 65 4.32 14.79 -8.17
N ASP A 66 3.34 13.89 -8.38
CA ASP A 66 2.86 12.99 -7.33
C ASP A 66 4.01 12.12 -6.80
N TYR A 67 4.32 12.23 -5.51
CA TYR A 67 5.46 11.66 -4.80
C TYR A 67 6.86 12.18 -5.20
N THR A 68 7.03 12.86 -6.32
CA THR A 68 8.34 13.37 -6.76
C THR A 68 8.62 14.80 -6.31
N GLY A 69 7.56 15.57 -6.04
CA GLY A 69 7.65 17.01 -5.78
C GLY A 69 7.94 17.86 -7.00
N LEU A 70 8.01 17.28 -8.21
CA LEU A 70 8.35 17.95 -9.46
C LEU A 70 7.09 18.28 -10.29
N SER A 71 6.13 18.96 -9.70
CA SER A 71 4.82 19.22 -10.31
C SER A 71 4.78 20.42 -11.26
N GLU A 72 5.73 21.36 -11.15
CA GLU A 72 5.74 22.59 -11.92
C GLU A 72 6.92 22.62 -12.89
N LYS A 73 6.71 23.21 -14.05
CA LYS A 73 7.78 23.54 -14.99
C LYS A 73 8.73 24.56 -14.39
N GLY A 74 10.02 24.27 -14.42
CA GLY A 74 11.00 25.22 -13.91
C GLY A 74 12.24 24.58 -13.35
N GLY A 75 13.03 25.39 -12.67
CA GLY A 75 14.28 24.99 -12.03
C GLY A 75 14.10 24.63 -10.57
N TYR A 76 14.74 23.54 -10.15
CA TYR A 76 14.77 23.07 -8.78
C TYR A 76 16.21 22.88 -8.32
N VAL A 77 16.44 22.82 -7.02
CA VAL A 77 17.75 22.61 -6.44
C VAL A 77 17.89 21.12 -6.06
N ILE A 78 19.00 20.50 -6.42
CA ILE A 78 19.44 19.20 -5.91
C ILE A 78 20.34 19.48 -4.72
N ALA A 79 20.06 18.88 -3.58
CA ALA A 79 20.90 18.97 -2.40
C ALA A 79 20.75 17.70 -1.58
N ASP A 80 21.78 16.85 -1.62
CA ASP A 80 21.82 15.57 -0.95
C ASP A 80 23.12 15.47 -0.13
N ALA A 81 23.05 14.76 0.98
CA ALA A 81 24.23 14.48 1.78
C ALA A 81 24.08 13.15 2.51
N GLU A 82 25.11 12.35 2.48
CA GLU A 82 25.20 11.10 3.23
C GLU A 82 26.56 10.99 3.92
N GLY A 83 26.62 10.28 5.01
CA GLY A 83 27.90 10.08 5.67
C GLY A 83 27.84 9.08 6.80
N LYS A 84 28.98 8.43 7.00
CA LYS A 84 29.21 7.46 8.07
C LYS A 84 30.53 7.75 8.77
N SER A 85 30.48 7.75 10.07
CA SER A 85 31.69 7.90 10.91
C SER A 85 31.71 6.82 11.98
N THR A 86 32.80 6.11 12.08
CA THR A 86 33.06 5.12 13.15
C THR A 86 34.32 5.49 13.92
N GLY A 87 34.22 5.44 15.24
CA GLY A 87 35.34 5.73 16.16
C GLY A 87 35.95 4.46 16.77
N GLU A 88 37.21 4.50 17.16
CA GLU A 88 37.94 3.38 17.78
C GLU A 88 37.24 2.81 19.04
N SER A 89 36.37 3.59 19.69
CA SER A 89 35.62 3.18 20.89
C SER A 89 34.25 2.59 20.58
N GLY A 90 33.93 2.32 19.28
CA GLY A 90 32.65 1.77 18.83
C GLY A 90 31.49 2.79 18.77
N TYR A 91 31.81 4.09 18.80
CA TYR A 91 30.81 5.12 18.47
C TYR A 91 30.64 5.19 16.95
N SER A 92 29.39 5.30 16.52
CA SER A 92 29.03 5.51 15.11
C SER A 92 28.07 6.66 14.98
N LEU A 93 28.17 7.36 13.85
CA LEU A 93 27.20 8.33 13.38
C LEU A 93 27.01 8.09 11.88
N GLU A 94 25.75 7.95 11.46
CA GLU A 94 25.38 7.79 10.05
C GLU A 94 24.25 8.76 9.75
N TYR A 95 24.24 9.35 8.55
CA TYR A 95 23.18 10.21 8.12
C TYR A 95 22.95 10.06 6.60
N SER A 96 21.69 10.17 6.18
CA SER A 96 21.27 10.32 4.80
C SER A 96 20.26 11.46 4.75
N LEU A 97 20.49 12.42 3.87
CA LEU A 97 19.65 13.57 3.62
C LEU A 97 19.43 13.63 2.11
N GLU A 98 18.21 13.52 1.67
CA GLU A 98 17.85 13.38 0.26
C GLU A 98 16.82 14.44 -0.13
N ASP A 99 16.93 14.93 -1.38
CA ASP A 99 15.96 15.84 -1.98
C ASP A 99 15.70 17.12 -1.16
N LEU A 100 16.69 17.65 -0.42
CA LEU A 100 16.50 18.79 0.49
C LEU A 100 15.96 20.07 -0.18
N GLY A 101 16.08 20.14 -1.50
CA GLY A 101 15.54 21.24 -2.31
C GLY A 101 14.14 21.00 -2.86
N LEU A 102 13.51 19.85 -2.57
CA LEU A 102 12.22 19.42 -3.11
C LEU A 102 11.15 19.28 -2.02
N ASP A 103 9.89 19.18 -2.42
CA ASP A 103 8.78 18.85 -1.51
C ASP A 103 8.80 17.39 -1.05
N SER A 104 9.57 16.53 -1.74
CA SER A 104 9.83 15.12 -1.39
C SER A 104 11.04 14.91 -0.47
N ARG A 105 11.51 15.98 0.18
CA ARG A 105 12.72 15.93 1.05
C ARG A 105 12.59 14.93 2.18
N SER A 106 13.68 14.23 2.42
CA SER A 106 13.78 13.27 3.52
C SER A 106 15.14 13.32 4.20
N GLY A 107 15.22 12.77 5.41
CA GLY A 107 16.49 12.63 6.10
C GLY A 107 16.41 11.73 7.31
N ILE A 108 17.51 11.04 7.59
CA ILE A 108 17.69 10.25 8.78
C ILE A 108 19.08 10.49 9.34
N ILE A 109 19.19 10.60 10.64
CA ILE A 109 20.45 10.66 11.38
C ILE A 109 20.39 9.55 12.42
N GLU A 110 21.32 8.63 12.38
CA GLU A 110 21.47 7.54 13.33
C GLU A 110 22.83 7.63 14.02
N GLY A 111 22.85 7.36 15.30
CA GLY A 111 24.11 7.41 16.05
C GLY A 111 24.05 6.57 17.30
N GLY A 112 25.22 6.18 17.83
CA GLY A 112 25.24 5.37 19.02
C GLY A 112 26.59 4.81 19.37
N LYS A 113 26.56 3.83 20.27
CA LYS A 113 27.72 3.05 20.67
C LYS A 113 27.38 1.57 20.52
N GLN A 114 28.10 0.88 19.65
CA GLN A 114 27.90 -0.53 19.35
C GLN A 114 27.80 -1.38 20.62
N GLY A 115 26.73 -2.20 20.69
CA GLY A 115 26.47 -3.07 21.83
C GLY A 115 26.01 -2.37 23.11
N SER A 116 25.75 -1.05 23.09
CA SER A 116 25.32 -0.28 24.23
C SER A 116 24.01 0.49 23.97
N TYR A 117 24.00 1.36 22.97
CA TYR A 117 22.80 2.11 22.59
C TYR A 117 22.94 2.65 21.17
N ASP A 118 21.80 2.91 20.55
CA ASP A 118 21.68 3.74 19.35
C ASP A 118 20.44 4.65 19.46
N PHE A 119 20.43 5.72 18.68
CA PHE A 119 19.33 6.64 18.53
C PHE A 119 19.15 7.02 17.08
N PHE A 120 17.95 7.45 16.70
CA PHE A 120 17.69 8.03 15.40
C PHE A 120 16.82 9.29 15.49
N LEU A 121 16.98 10.15 14.50
CA LEU A 121 16.11 11.27 14.18
C LEU A 121 15.78 11.17 12.70
N SER A 122 14.52 11.15 12.33
CA SER A 122 14.08 11.06 10.93
C SER A 122 13.07 12.14 10.58
N TYR A 123 13.07 12.55 9.34
CA TYR A 123 12.07 13.40 8.72
C TYR A 123 11.80 12.90 7.32
N ASP A 124 10.53 12.87 6.90
CA ASP A 124 10.10 12.43 5.59
C ASP A 124 8.90 13.27 5.14
N ALA A 125 8.99 13.85 3.94
CA ALA A 125 7.93 14.62 3.32
C ALA A 125 7.48 13.95 2.03
N ILE A 126 6.19 13.71 1.89
CA ILE A 126 5.58 13.06 0.73
C ILE A 126 4.49 13.99 0.19
N PRO A 127 4.74 14.70 -0.91
CA PRO A 127 3.72 15.46 -1.60
C PRO A 127 2.75 14.52 -2.32
N LYS A 128 1.47 14.82 -2.25
CA LYS A 128 0.40 14.10 -2.93
C LYS A 128 -0.39 15.04 -3.81
N TYR A 129 -0.15 15.00 -5.10
CA TYR A 129 -0.84 15.80 -6.09
C TYR A 129 -1.88 14.96 -6.80
N ARG A 130 -3.12 15.45 -6.89
CA ARG A 130 -4.21 14.72 -7.54
C ARG A 130 -4.72 15.41 -8.80
N TYR A 131 -5.07 16.68 -8.71
CA TYR A 131 -5.52 17.48 -9.86
C TYR A 131 -5.01 18.90 -9.75
N ASP A 132 -4.59 19.45 -10.87
CA ASP A 132 -4.26 20.86 -11.11
C ASP A 132 -5.23 21.51 -12.12
N THR A 133 -6.10 20.72 -12.74
CA THR A 133 -7.09 21.15 -13.76
C THR A 133 -8.52 21.20 -13.23
N ALA A 134 -8.74 20.96 -11.93
CA ALA A 134 -10.06 20.96 -11.33
C ALA A 134 -10.65 22.38 -11.21
N TYR A 135 -11.96 22.51 -11.44
CA TYR A 135 -12.71 23.76 -11.30
C TYR A 135 -13.85 23.62 -10.29
N THR A 136 -14.13 24.70 -9.58
CA THR A 136 -15.26 24.75 -8.64
C THR A 136 -15.89 26.15 -8.63
N PRO A 137 -17.22 26.27 -8.45
CA PRO A 137 -17.86 27.55 -8.17
C PRO A 137 -17.74 27.97 -6.70
N TYR A 138 -17.34 27.05 -5.80
CA TYR A 138 -17.31 27.31 -4.38
C TYR A 138 -16.13 28.18 -3.95
N LEU A 139 -16.41 29.06 -2.98
CA LEU A 139 -15.46 29.80 -2.17
C LEU A 139 -15.07 28.97 -0.94
N GLY A 140 -13.95 29.32 -0.29
CA GLY A 140 -13.52 28.66 0.95
C GLY A 140 -12.90 27.26 0.76
N THR A 141 -12.44 26.92 -0.43
CA THR A 141 -11.74 25.65 -0.69
C THR A 141 -10.54 25.49 0.25
N GLY A 142 -10.46 24.35 0.94
CA GLY A 142 -9.44 24.10 1.97
C GLY A 142 -9.91 24.47 3.38
N SER A 143 -11.11 25.04 3.54
CA SER A 143 -11.79 25.18 4.84
C SER A 143 -12.91 24.15 4.99
N ASN A 144 -13.50 24.11 6.16
CA ASN A 144 -14.64 23.23 6.46
C ASN A 144 -16.00 23.85 6.07
N SER A 145 -16.01 24.99 5.36
CA SER A 145 -17.21 25.68 4.90
C SER A 145 -17.02 26.18 3.46
N LEU A 146 -17.85 25.69 2.56
CA LEU A 146 -17.87 26.05 1.16
C LEU A 146 -19.11 26.88 0.86
N SER A 147 -18.94 28.12 0.45
CA SER A 147 -20.04 29.05 0.06
C SER A 147 -20.04 29.30 -1.43
N LEU A 148 -21.20 29.59 -1.98
CA LEU A 148 -21.35 30.10 -3.34
C LEU A 148 -21.17 31.62 -3.36
N PRO A 149 -20.82 32.23 -4.52
CA PRO A 149 -20.77 33.68 -4.65
C PRO A 149 -22.12 34.35 -4.35
N ASP A 150 -22.12 35.59 -3.84
CA ASP A 150 -23.33 36.34 -3.49
C ASP A 150 -24.29 36.56 -4.69
N ASP A 151 -23.77 36.57 -5.92
CA ASP A 151 -24.50 36.70 -7.15
C ASP A 151 -24.85 35.37 -7.81
N TRP A 152 -24.72 34.26 -7.09
CA TRP A 152 -25.02 32.92 -7.59
C TRP A 152 -26.49 32.79 -8.01
N VAL A 153 -26.70 32.27 -9.21
CA VAL A 153 -28.02 31.93 -9.73
C VAL A 153 -28.12 30.42 -9.86
N GLY A 154 -28.84 29.79 -8.93
CA GLY A 154 -29.13 28.36 -8.98
C GLY A 154 -30.09 28.02 -10.14
N GLY A 155 -30.11 26.75 -10.52
CA GLY A 155 -31.04 26.21 -11.52
C GLY A 155 -31.52 24.81 -11.15
N ASP A 156 -32.55 24.32 -11.79
CA ASP A 156 -33.00 22.92 -11.63
C ASP A 156 -31.96 21.95 -12.28
N THR A 157 -31.28 22.46 -13.29
CA THR A 157 -30.16 21.76 -13.93
C THR A 157 -28.93 22.69 -14.02
N THR A 158 -27.74 22.12 -14.17
CA THR A 158 -26.50 22.90 -14.36
C THR A 158 -26.57 23.84 -15.57
N ARG A 159 -27.37 23.52 -16.59
CA ARG A 159 -27.58 24.34 -17.79
C ARG A 159 -28.36 25.63 -17.50
N GLU A 160 -29.15 25.65 -16.45
CA GLU A 160 -29.97 26.79 -16.02
C GLU A 160 -29.21 27.71 -15.07
N MET A 161 -28.07 27.28 -14.54
CA MET A 161 -27.18 28.05 -13.67
C MET A 161 -26.42 29.10 -14.49
N THR A 162 -27.05 30.26 -14.70
CA THR A 162 -26.50 31.28 -15.61
C THR A 162 -25.17 31.88 -15.16
N THR A 163 -24.88 31.80 -13.86
CA THR A 163 -23.61 32.31 -13.27
C THR A 163 -22.56 31.21 -13.11
N LEU A 164 -22.85 29.93 -13.38
CA LEU A 164 -21.90 28.82 -13.17
C LEU A 164 -20.56 29.09 -13.88
N SER A 165 -20.60 29.34 -15.17
CA SER A 165 -19.37 29.52 -15.96
C SER A 165 -18.50 30.71 -15.50
N SER A 166 -19.11 31.83 -15.06
CA SER A 166 -18.39 33.00 -14.56
C SER A 166 -17.86 32.83 -13.13
N SER A 167 -18.43 31.88 -12.38
CA SER A 167 -18.06 31.60 -10.98
C SER A 167 -16.97 30.54 -10.85
N LEU A 168 -16.64 29.81 -11.94
CA LEU A 168 -15.63 28.77 -11.90
C LEU A 168 -14.24 29.32 -11.58
N ARG A 169 -13.55 28.65 -10.66
CA ARG A 169 -12.15 28.89 -10.28
C ARG A 169 -11.38 27.61 -10.39
N GLN A 170 -10.19 27.68 -10.93
CA GLN A 170 -9.25 26.56 -10.91
C GLN A 170 -8.73 26.36 -9.48
N VAL A 171 -8.68 25.12 -9.05
CA VAL A 171 -8.23 24.74 -7.71
C VAL A 171 -7.42 23.46 -7.75
N ASP A 172 -6.21 23.53 -7.22
CA ASP A 172 -5.38 22.34 -7.05
C ASP A 172 -5.93 21.46 -5.94
N VAL A 173 -6.02 20.17 -6.21
CA VAL A 173 -6.33 19.14 -5.23
C VAL A 173 -5.03 18.45 -4.84
N LYS A 174 -4.45 18.91 -3.75
CA LYS A 174 -3.18 18.38 -3.23
C LYS A 174 -3.15 18.43 -1.71
N HIS A 175 -2.33 17.56 -1.13
CA HIS A 175 -1.95 17.63 0.27
C HIS A 175 -0.53 17.12 0.46
N ASP A 176 0.13 17.66 1.47
CA ASP A 176 1.45 17.25 1.89
C ASP A 176 1.33 16.36 3.13
N ARG A 177 2.24 15.42 3.26
CA ARG A 177 2.39 14.53 4.40
C ARG A 177 3.80 14.63 4.91
N GLU A 178 3.97 15.11 6.13
CA GLU A 178 5.26 15.26 6.79
C GLU A 178 5.32 14.34 8.01
N THR A 179 6.39 13.55 8.13
CA THR A 179 6.57 12.64 9.26
C THR A 179 7.87 12.93 9.97
N TRP A 180 7.82 13.18 11.27
CA TRP A 180 8.96 13.28 12.16
C TRP A 180 9.07 12.03 13.02
N GLY A 181 10.28 11.50 13.17
CA GLY A 181 10.56 10.37 14.01
C GLY A 181 11.75 10.61 14.92
N ILE A 182 11.63 10.20 16.19
CA ILE A 182 12.73 10.16 17.13
C ILE A 182 12.65 8.87 17.94
N GLY A 183 13.77 8.21 18.13
CA GLY A 183 13.79 6.99 18.93
C GLY A 183 15.19 6.50 19.23
N GLY A 184 15.22 5.37 19.91
CA GLY A 184 16.51 4.74 20.23
C GLY A 184 16.35 3.35 20.81
N ARG A 185 17.45 2.64 20.85
CA ARG A 185 17.58 1.30 21.41
C ARG A 185 18.68 1.31 22.48
N PHE A 186 18.45 0.58 23.54
CA PHE A 186 19.39 0.40 24.63
C PHE A 186 19.62 -1.08 24.89
N PHE A 187 20.88 -1.50 24.93
CA PHE A 187 21.29 -2.87 25.19
C PHE A 187 21.81 -2.98 26.63
N ALA A 188 20.98 -3.54 27.51
CA ALA A 188 21.30 -3.75 28.90
C ALA A 188 21.77 -5.21 29.10
N ALA A 189 23.04 -5.43 29.35
CA ALA A 189 23.68 -6.72 29.32
C ALA A 189 23.58 -7.43 27.93
N GLU A 190 24.16 -8.62 27.81
CA GLU A 190 24.26 -9.34 26.53
C GLU A 190 22.89 -9.80 25.97
N ASN A 191 21.86 -9.86 26.83
CA ASN A 191 20.60 -10.53 26.52
C ASN A 191 19.39 -9.59 26.42
N TRP A 192 19.47 -8.35 26.90
CA TRP A 192 18.36 -7.42 26.93
C TRP A 192 18.50 -6.28 25.92
N LYS A 193 17.45 -6.07 25.15
CA LYS A 193 17.30 -4.94 24.25
C LYS A 193 15.99 -4.21 24.57
N PHE A 194 16.08 -2.91 24.80
CA PHE A 194 14.95 -2.01 24.96
C PHE A 194 14.89 -1.05 23.76
N ALA A 195 13.72 -0.75 23.28
CA ALA A 195 13.50 0.26 22.23
C ALA A 195 12.35 1.17 22.61
N LEU A 196 12.48 2.46 22.23
CA LEU A 196 11.44 3.44 22.33
C LEU A 196 11.51 4.36 21.10
N ALA A 197 10.36 4.58 20.45
CA ALA A 197 10.26 5.50 19.34
C ALA A 197 8.96 6.31 19.44
N PHE A 198 9.01 7.56 18.96
CA PHE A 198 7.89 8.42 18.75
C PHE A 198 7.90 8.93 17.31
N HIS A 199 6.73 8.93 16.68
CA HIS A 199 6.52 9.49 15.37
C HIS A 199 5.33 10.43 15.38
N ARG A 200 5.45 11.55 14.69
CA ARG A 200 4.34 12.46 14.37
C ARG A 200 4.23 12.59 12.87
N GLU A 201 3.04 12.37 12.36
CA GLU A 201 2.66 12.63 10.98
C GLU A 201 1.67 13.78 10.94
N ASP A 202 1.97 14.81 10.16
CA ASP A 202 1.08 15.91 9.84
C ASP A 202 0.69 15.81 8.36
N ARG A 203 -0.63 15.92 8.06
CA ARG A 203 -1.15 15.94 6.68
C ARG A 203 -1.99 17.17 6.50
N GLN A 204 -1.63 18.02 5.51
CA GLN A 204 -2.30 19.28 5.28
C GLN A 204 -2.59 19.50 3.80
N GLY A 205 -3.79 20.01 3.47
CA GLY A 205 -4.17 20.33 2.12
C GLY A 205 -5.65 20.15 1.83
N LYS A 206 -5.95 19.64 0.62
CA LYS A 206 -7.32 19.48 0.11
C LYS A 206 -7.53 18.07 -0.42
N GLY A 207 -8.65 17.47 -0.04
CA GLY A 207 -9.15 16.21 -0.56
C GLY A 207 -10.43 16.39 -1.37
N ILE A 208 -10.95 15.28 -1.86
CA ILE A 208 -12.20 15.23 -2.61
C ILE A 208 -13.31 14.66 -1.72
N ALA A 209 -14.46 15.30 -1.75
CA ALA A 209 -15.71 14.80 -1.23
C ALA A 209 -16.83 15.00 -2.26
N SER A 210 -18.02 14.51 -1.97
CA SER A 210 -19.23 14.78 -2.76
C SER A 210 -20.39 15.06 -1.81
N GLY A 211 -21.17 16.05 -2.16
CA GLY A 211 -22.44 16.36 -1.49
C GLY A 211 -23.62 16.08 -2.39
N SER A 212 -24.70 15.55 -1.85
CA SER A 212 -25.90 15.27 -2.65
C SER A 212 -27.16 15.80 -2.02
N PHE A 213 -28.14 16.12 -2.89
CA PHE A 213 -29.50 16.53 -2.55
C PHE A 213 -30.46 15.67 -3.41
N ILE A 214 -30.83 14.49 -2.92
CA ILE A 214 -31.65 13.45 -3.59
C ILE A 214 -31.02 13.00 -4.92
N TYR A 215 -31.38 13.63 -6.04
CA TYR A 215 -30.90 13.29 -7.40
C TYR A 215 -29.90 14.30 -7.95
N LYS A 216 -29.45 15.25 -7.13
CA LYS A 216 -28.53 16.31 -7.49
C LYS A 216 -27.32 16.25 -6.58
N GLY A 217 -26.19 16.69 -7.07
CA GLY A 217 -24.98 16.68 -6.26
C GLY A 217 -23.88 17.57 -6.81
N ALA A 218 -22.82 17.74 -6.03
CA ALA A 218 -21.62 18.47 -6.40
C ALA A 218 -20.38 17.79 -5.86
N GLN A 219 -19.29 17.85 -6.62
CA GLN A 219 -17.96 17.56 -6.08
C GLN A 219 -17.49 18.71 -5.21
N LEU A 220 -16.88 18.37 -4.09
CA LEU A 220 -16.48 19.29 -3.03
C LEU A 220 -15.01 19.13 -2.70
N HIS A 221 -14.34 20.21 -2.33
CA HIS A 221 -13.00 20.20 -1.78
C HIS A 221 -13.10 20.11 -0.25
N LYS A 222 -12.79 18.95 0.33
CA LYS A 222 -12.71 18.81 1.77
C LYS A 222 -11.35 19.25 2.31
N PRO A 223 -11.28 19.87 3.50
CA PRO A 223 -10.01 20.13 4.15
C PRO A 223 -9.35 18.82 4.56
N ILE A 224 -8.03 18.79 4.49
CA ILE A 224 -7.17 17.79 5.12
C ILE A 224 -6.29 18.57 6.09
N ASP A 225 -6.44 18.33 7.39
CA ASP A 225 -5.61 18.90 8.43
C ASP A 225 -5.58 17.90 9.61
N TYR A 226 -4.76 16.85 9.42
CA TYR A 226 -4.68 15.68 10.29
C TYR A 226 -3.34 15.65 10.98
N THR A 227 -3.34 15.24 12.25
CA THR A 227 -2.15 14.89 13.00
C THR A 227 -2.28 13.47 13.52
N THR A 228 -1.24 12.64 13.33
CA THR A 228 -1.18 11.30 13.92
C THR A 228 0.08 11.18 14.76
N ASP A 229 -0.09 10.98 16.05
CA ASP A 229 0.97 10.68 17.01
C ASP A 229 1.06 9.17 17.24
N ARG A 230 2.27 8.63 17.24
CA ARG A 230 2.52 7.21 17.44
C ARG A 230 3.69 6.99 18.41
N VAL A 231 3.50 6.07 19.34
CA VAL A 231 4.52 5.61 20.29
C VAL A 231 4.71 4.10 20.12
N ASP A 232 5.96 3.67 19.99
CA ASP A 232 6.37 2.28 19.98
C ASP A 232 7.38 2.06 21.11
N ALA A 233 7.14 1.06 21.98
CA ALA A 233 8.07 0.67 23.02
C ALA A 233 8.21 -0.83 23.07
N SER A 234 9.43 -1.35 23.24
CA SER A 234 9.62 -2.79 23.37
C SER A 234 10.76 -3.16 24.32
N ALA A 235 10.64 -4.35 24.90
CA ALA A 235 11.65 -5.01 25.70
C ALA A 235 11.83 -6.43 25.19
N ARG A 236 13.01 -6.78 24.70
CA ARG A 236 13.36 -8.11 24.19
C ARG A 236 14.46 -8.73 25.03
N TYR A 237 14.22 -9.97 25.42
CA TYR A 237 15.23 -10.86 26.01
C TYR A 237 15.59 -11.96 25.02
N SER A 238 16.86 -12.19 24.77
CA SER A 238 17.35 -13.24 23.87
C SER A 238 18.38 -14.11 24.58
N ALA A 239 18.12 -15.44 24.57
CA ALA A 239 19.04 -16.47 25.03
C ALA A 239 19.41 -17.40 23.87
N ASP A 240 20.36 -18.33 24.04
CA ASP A 240 20.87 -19.19 22.97
C ASP A 240 19.78 -19.98 22.22
N THR A 241 18.70 -20.35 22.90
CA THR A 241 17.67 -21.24 22.34
C THR A 241 16.27 -20.65 22.35
N TRP A 242 16.08 -19.44 22.87
CA TRP A 242 14.78 -18.80 22.91
C TRP A 242 14.91 -17.27 23.00
N HIS A 243 13.89 -16.58 22.53
CA HIS A 243 13.71 -15.16 22.78
C HIS A 243 12.26 -14.86 23.15
N LEU A 244 12.08 -13.79 23.89
CA LEU A 244 10.79 -13.23 24.26
C LEU A 244 10.83 -11.71 24.10
N GLU A 245 9.79 -11.15 23.51
CA GLU A 245 9.60 -9.70 23.37
C GLU A 245 8.24 -9.31 23.91
N LEU A 246 8.23 -8.24 24.68
CA LEU A 246 7.04 -7.48 25.07
C LEU A 246 7.10 -6.15 24.34
N ALA A 247 6.06 -5.81 23.59
CA ALA A 247 5.93 -4.54 22.91
C ALA A 247 4.62 -3.84 23.26
N TYR A 248 4.66 -2.52 23.24
CA TYR A 248 3.51 -1.64 23.37
C TYR A 248 3.48 -0.68 22.20
N PHE A 249 2.30 -0.50 21.65
CA PHE A 249 2.00 0.42 20.57
C PHE A 249 0.85 1.32 20.98
N ALA A 250 0.94 2.62 20.68
CA ALA A 250 -0.17 3.56 20.81
C ALA A 250 -0.18 4.53 19.64
N SER A 251 -1.37 4.85 19.15
CA SER A 251 -1.60 5.82 18.08
C SER A 251 -2.79 6.70 18.42
N GLN A 252 -2.65 8.00 18.19
CA GLN A 252 -3.71 9.00 18.31
C GLN A 252 -3.83 9.74 16.99
N PHE A 253 -5.04 9.79 16.45
CA PHE A 253 -5.39 10.54 15.24
C PHE A 253 -6.31 11.69 15.58
N ASP A 254 -5.92 12.90 15.19
CA ASP A 254 -6.67 14.13 15.39
C ASP A 254 -6.96 14.81 14.05
N ASN A 255 -8.22 15.18 13.79
CA ASN A 255 -8.67 15.95 12.63
C ASN A 255 -9.21 17.29 13.09
N LYS A 256 -8.59 18.40 12.67
CA LYS A 256 -9.03 19.75 13.06
C LYS A 256 -10.41 20.13 12.52
N SER A 257 -10.95 19.38 11.55
CA SER A 257 -12.25 19.63 10.94
C SER A 257 -13.18 18.44 11.14
N SER A 258 -14.17 18.57 11.99
CA SER A 258 -15.14 17.50 12.27
C SER A 258 -16.24 17.35 11.22
N SER A 259 -16.45 18.35 10.35
CA SER A 259 -17.48 18.34 9.31
C SER A 259 -17.14 19.26 8.17
N LEU A 260 -17.75 19.00 7.00
CA LEU A 260 -17.76 19.89 5.84
C LEU A 260 -19.17 20.38 5.60
N TYR A 261 -19.35 21.69 5.56
CA TYR A 261 -20.58 22.38 5.20
C TYR A 261 -20.45 22.97 3.78
N TRP A 262 -21.54 22.94 2.99
CA TRP A 262 -21.54 23.56 1.66
C TRP A 262 -22.94 24.11 1.30
N ASP A 263 -22.96 25.19 0.51
CA ASP A 263 -24.19 25.74 -0.05
C ASP A 263 -24.70 24.85 -1.19
N ASN A 264 -26.03 24.74 -1.29
CA ASN A 264 -26.67 24.00 -2.38
C ASN A 264 -26.61 24.81 -3.70
N PRO A 265 -25.93 24.30 -4.77
CA PRO A 265 -25.84 25.04 -6.02
C PRO A 265 -27.12 25.00 -6.86
N PHE A 266 -28.06 24.11 -6.52
CA PHE A 266 -29.31 23.90 -7.25
C PHE A 266 -30.46 24.68 -6.64
N THR A 267 -31.39 25.11 -7.49
CA THR A 267 -32.71 25.59 -7.05
C THR A 267 -33.58 24.40 -6.72
N VAL A 268 -34.12 24.35 -5.51
CA VAL A 268 -35.09 23.33 -5.10
C VAL A 268 -36.40 24.01 -4.75
N SER A 269 -37.49 23.61 -5.45
CA SER A 269 -38.81 24.16 -5.19
C SER A 269 -39.41 23.54 -3.92
N GLY A 270 -39.82 24.37 -2.99
CA GLY A 270 -40.75 24.03 -1.92
C GLY A 270 -40.17 23.82 -0.52
N ASP A 271 -38.88 23.51 -0.37
CA ASP A 271 -38.27 23.27 0.94
C ASP A 271 -36.92 24.03 1.05
N ALA A 272 -36.63 24.55 2.21
CA ALA A 272 -35.38 25.30 2.48
C ALA A 272 -34.16 24.35 2.53
N ARG A 273 -33.73 23.86 1.37
CA ARG A 273 -32.51 23.03 1.22
C ARG A 273 -31.37 23.87 0.71
N ASP A 274 -31.01 24.87 1.49
CA ASP A 274 -30.02 25.87 1.06
C ASP A 274 -28.59 25.36 1.22
N ALA A 275 -28.39 24.33 2.04
CA ALA A 275 -27.07 23.82 2.39
C ALA A 275 -27.08 22.33 2.75
N GLY A 276 -25.91 21.72 2.73
CA GLY A 276 -25.63 20.38 3.22
C GLY A 276 -24.46 20.35 4.19
N GLN A 277 -24.39 19.29 5.00
CA GLN A 277 -23.29 19.03 5.92
C GLN A 277 -23.00 17.54 6.00
N ILE A 278 -21.71 17.15 5.95
CA ILE A 278 -21.26 15.77 6.18
C ILE A 278 -20.22 15.74 7.28
N ALA A 279 -20.17 14.64 8.03
CA ALA A 279 -19.09 14.37 8.97
C ALA A 279 -17.79 14.06 8.20
N LEU A 280 -16.69 14.54 8.73
CA LEU A 280 -15.35 14.17 8.29
C LEU A 280 -14.78 13.10 9.23
N GLU A 281 -13.58 12.61 8.92
CA GLU A 281 -12.90 11.55 9.66
C GLU A 281 -12.80 11.91 11.15
N PRO A 282 -13.34 11.08 12.07
CA PRO A 282 -13.37 11.39 13.50
C PRO A 282 -12.02 11.17 14.18
N ASP A 283 -11.76 11.95 15.22
CA ASP A 283 -10.65 11.71 16.14
C ASP A 283 -10.78 10.32 16.77
N ASN A 284 -9.65 9.61 16.87
CA ASN A 284 -9.63 8.27 17.44
C ASN A 284 -8.28 7.94 18.06
N ASP A 285 -8.28 7.00 18.98
CA ASP A 285 -7.06 6.42 19.54
C ASP A 285 -7.07 4.90 19.48
N PHE A 286 -5.88 4.33 19.43
CA PHE A 286 -5.67 2.89 19.47
C PHE A 286 -4.43 2.58 20.29
N GLN A 287 -4.51 1.53 21.15
CA GLN A 287 -3.38 1.03 21.90
C GLN A 287 -3.35 -0.50 21.87
N GLN A 288 -2.16 -1.07 21.90
CA GLN A 288 -1.97 -2.52 21.81
C GLN A 288 -0.77 -2.97 22.63
N ILE A 289 -0.91 -4.11 23.29
CA ILE A 289 0.19 -4.87 23.90
C ILE A 289 0.42 -6.12 23.05
N LEU A 290 1.68 -6.43 22.77
CA LEU A 290 2.10 -7.59 22.02
C LEU A 290 3.17 -8.36 22.81
N VAL A 291 3.01 -9.67 22.86
CA VAL A 291 4.00 -10.62 23.37
C VAL A 291 4.36 -11.58 22.26
N SER A 292 5.64 -11.68 21.89
CA SER A 292 6.09 -12.63 20.89
C SER A 292 7.33 -13.37 21.36
N GLY A 293 7.53 -14.57 20.86
CA GLY A 293 8.71 -15.33 21.20
C GLY A 293 8.91 -16.59 20.37
N SER A 294 10.09 -17.14 20.48
CA SER A 294 10.40 -18.44 19.89
C SER A 294 11.24 -19.29 20.83
N LYS A 295 11.10 -20.61 20.67
CA LYS A 295 11.88 -21.61 21.39
C LYS A 295 12.36 -22.68 20.43
N ARG A 296 13.67 -22.90 20.39
CA ARG A 296 14.28 -24.04 19.68
C ARG A 296 14.45 -25.22 20.63
N PHE A 297 13.92 -26.36 20.21
CA PHE A 297 14.05 -27.64 20.90
C PHE A 297 15.06 -28.52 20.15
N GLY A 298 16.24 -28.74 20.75
CA GLY A 298 17.34 -29.34 20.04
C GLY A 298 17.77 -28.53 18.81
N HIS A 299 18.18 -29.24 17.73
CA HIS A 299 18.61 -28.60 16.48
C HIS A 299 17.53 -28.56 15.37
N HIS A 300 16.38 -29.20 15.61
CA HIS A 300 15.47 -29.56 14.52
C HIS A 300 14.03 -29.08 14.69
N THR A 301 13.66 -28.53 15.84
CA THR A 301 12.29 -28.07 16.09
C THR A 301 12.29 -26.66 16.63
N VAL A 302 11.49 -25.79 16.01
CA VAL A 302 11.27 -24.42 16.46
C VAL A 302 9.78 -24.22 16.69
N LEU A 303 9.44 -23.72 17.87
CA LEU A 303 8.11 -23.21 18.23
C LEU A 303 8.17 -21.69 18.21
N THR A 304 7.21 -21.06 17.57
CA THR A 304 7.00 -19.60 17.56
C THR A 304 5.63 -19.29 18.14
N GLY A 305 5.51 -18.14 18.78
CA GLY A 305 4.22 -17.67 19.27
C GLY A 305 4.16 -16.15 19.31
N THR A 306 3.01 -15.61 18.97
CA THR A 306 2.66 -14.20 19.11
C THR A 306 1.26 -14.11 19.72
N PHE A 307 1.10 -13.22 20.65
CA PHE A 307 -0.17 -12.79 21.22
C PHE A 307 -0.23 -11.28 21.22
N SER A 308 -1.34 -10.69 20.80
CA SER A 308 -1.58 -9.28 21.03
C SER A 308 -3.03 -9.01 21.39
N THR A 309 -3.25 -7.97 22.18
CA THR A 309 -4.56 -7.42 22.49
C THR A 309 -4.47 -5.89 22.42
N GLY A 310 -5.51 -5.26 21.89
CA GLY A 310 -5.56 -3.82 21.72
C GLY A 310 -6.98 -3.28 21.86
N THR A 311 -7.07 -2.01 22.17
CA THR A 311 -8.33 -1.26 22.29
C THR A 311 -8.27 0.00 21.44
N GLY A 312 -9.35 0.31 20.73
CA GLY A 312 -9.53 1.53 19.97
C GLY A 312 -10.78 2.26 20.42
N SER A 313 -10.72 3.58 20.55
CA SER A 313 -11.86 4.39 20.95
C SER A 313 -12.11 5.58 20.03
N GLN A 314 -13.39 6.03 19.99
CA GLN A 314 -13.82 7.18 19.21
C GLN A 314 -15.06 7.80 19.88
N ASN A 315 -14.97 9.09 20.23
CA ASN A 315 -16.02 9.79 20.99
C ASN A 315 -16.42 11.13 20.39
N GLN A 316 -16.23 11.34 19.08
CA GLN A 316 -16.61 12.58 18.43
C GLN A 316 -18.13 12.79 18.47
N SER A 317 -18.56 14.01 18.73
CA SER A 317 -19.98 14.37 18.75
C SER A 317 -20.64 14.15 17.39
N PHE A 318 -21.84 13.59 17.39
CA PHE A 318 -22.68 13.50 16.20
C PHE A 318 -23.03 14.89 15.66
N LEU A 319 -23.12 14.99 14.35
CA LEU A 319 -23.78 16.12 13.70
C LEU A 319 -25.30 16.03 13.92
N PRO A 320 -26.05 17.16 13.87
CA PRO A 320 -27.50 17.08 13.80
C PRO A 320 -27.95 16.26 12.59
N TYR A 321 -29.13 15.67 12.65
CA TYR A 321 -29.68 14.88 11.53
C TYR A 321 -29.67 15.65 10.20
N THR A 322 -29.89 16.97 10.26
CA THR A 322 -29.93 17.84 9.08
C THR A 322 -29.66 19.28 9.48
N VAL A 323 -29.18 20.09 8.54
CA VAL A 323 -29.14 21.55 8.61
C VAL A 323 -30.40 22.19 8.01
N ASN A 324 -31.30 21.40 7.41
CA ASN A 324 -32.55 21.87 6.81
C ASN A 324 -33.64 22.07 7.89
N SER A 325 -33.89 23.29 8.24
CA SER A 325 -34.88 23.65 9.27
C SER A 325 -36.35 23.38 8.88
N ALA A 326 -36.63 23.06 7.62
CA ALA A 326 -37.99 22.74 7.17
C ALA A 326 -38.38 21.31 7.54
N LEU A 327 -37.44 20.43 7.83
CA LEU A 327 -37.73 19.03 8.19
C LEU A 327 -38.07 18.91 9.66
N GLN A 328 -39.14 18.10 9.93
CA GLN A 328 -39.52 17.76 11.31
C GLN A 328 -38.74 16.51 11.71
N ILE A 329 -37.86 16.69 12.69
CA ILE A 329 -36.98 15.63 13.20
C ILE A 329 -37.05 15.53 14.72
N ASP A 330 -36.84 14.33 15.25
CA ASP A 330 -36.66 14.10 16.69
C ASP A 330 -35.23 14.50 17.12
N PRO A 331 -34.99 14.70 18.41
CA PRO A 331 -33.61 14.81 18.93
C PRO A 331 -32.78 13.57 18.63
N LEU A 332 -31.49 13.75 18.48
CA LEU A 332 -30.55 12.62 18.40
C LEU A 332 -30.67 11.71 19.63
N PRO A 333 -30.59 10.37 19.49
CA PRO A 333 -30.71 9.43 20.62
C PRO A 333 -29.52 9.52 21.58
N ALA A 334 -28.36 9.97 21.10
CA ALA A 334 -27.13 10.14 21.87
C ALA A 334 -26.31 11.30 21.32
N SER A 335 -25.33 11.79 22.10
CA SER A 335 -24.43 12.87 21.68
C SER A 335 -23.25 12.38 20.84
N ASN A 336 -22.85 11.13 20.98
CA ASN A 336 -21.73 10.48 20.27
C ASN A 336 -21.98 8.97 20.18
N LEU A 337 -21.10 8.28 19.45
CA LEU A 337 -21.15 6.81 19.29
C LEU A 337 -20.70 6.09 20.56
N ASP A 338 -19.84 6.67 21.39
CA ASP A 338 -19.10 5.96 22.44
C ASP A 338 -18.41 4.71 21.86
N GLY A 339 -17.65 4.97 20.80
CA GLY A 339 -17.04 3.93 20.00
C GLY A 339 -15.95 3.21 20.76
N ASP A 340 -16.07 1.88 20.84
CA ASP A 340 -15.13 0.99 21.51
C ASP A 340 -14.94 -0.27 20.67
N VAL A 341 -13.68 -0.60 20.37
CA VAL A 341 -13.29 -1.78 19.59
C VAL A 341 -12.13 -2.48 20.28
N GLU A 342 -12.30 -3.74 20.62
CA GLU A 342 -11.23 -4.60 21.09
C GLU A 342 -10.68 -5.48 19.97
N THR A 343 -9.38 -5.73 19.99
CA THR A 343 -8.71 -6.63 19.05
C THR A 343 -7.92 -7.68 19.80
N THR A 344 -7.99 -8.93 19.35
CA THR A 344 -7.22 -10.04 19.89
C THR A 344 -6.58 -10.84 18.75
N HIS A 345 -5.30 -11.14 18.88
CA HIS A 345 -4.56 -11.93 17.89
C HIS A 345 -3.70 -12.98 18.55
N TYR A 346 -3.75 -14.21 17.99
CA TYR A 346 -2.84 -15.31 18.32
C TYR A 346 -2.23 -15.85 17.03
N ASP A 347 -0.93 -16.15 17.07
CA ASP A 347 -0.21 -16.89 16.03
C ASP A 347 0.74 -17.87 16.73
N ILE A 348 0.50 -19.18 16.57
CA ILE A 348 1.34 -20.23 17.13
C ILE A 348 1.79 -21.13 15.99
N GLY A 349 3.09 -21.27 15.83
CA GLY A 349 3.68 -22.05 14.74
C GLY A 349 4.73 -23.03 15.21
N VAL A 350 4.78 -24.19 14.60
CA VAL A 350 5.83 -25.18 14.80
C VAL A 350 6.41 -25.61 13.45
N THR A 351 7.73 -25.64 13.39
CA THR A 351 8.48 -26.23 12.28
C THR A 351 9.43 -27.28 12.84
N SER A 352 9.41 -28.48 12.27
CA SER A 352 10.22 -29.59 12.76
C SER A 352 10.82 -30.41 11.63
N ARG A 353 12.08 -30.83 11.79
CA ARG A 353 12.73 -31.89 11.02
C ARG A 353 13.08 -33.03 11.98
N PRO A 354 12.23 -34.10 12.13
CA PRO A 354 12.46 -35.16 13.08
C PRO A 354 13.81 -35.84 12.82
N THR A 355 14.59 -36.10 13.90
CA THR A 355 15.93 -36.73 13.78
C THR A 355 15.89 -38.12 13.17
N SER A 356 14.79 -38.85 13.36
CA SER A 356 14.56 -40.19 12.78
C SER A 356 14.20 -40.15 11.28
N LEU A 357 13.73 -38.98 10.78
CA LEU A 357 13.27 -38.75 9.40
C LEU A 357 13.85 -37.44 8.88
N ARG A 358 15.17 -37.35 8.75
CA ARG A 358 15.88 -36.10 8.40
C ARG A 358 15.43 -35.46 7.07
N LYS A 359 14.91 -36.28 6.14
CA LYS A 359 14.37 -35.84 4.83
C LYS A 359 12.94 -35.29 4.96
N LEU A 360 12.30 -35.40 6.11
CA LEU A 360 10.93 -34.89 6.35
C LEU A 360 10.96 -33.58 7.11
N LYS A 361 10.33 -32.54 6.55
CA LYS A 361 10.06 -31.27 7.21
C LYS A 361 8.55 -31.12 7.42
N LEU A 362 8.17 -30.89 8.66
CA LEU A 362 6.78 -30.65 9.06
C LEU A 362 6.62 -29.19 9.47
N LYS A 363 5.52 -28.58 9.05
CA LYS A 363 5.13 -27.24 9.47
C LYS A 363 3.65 -27.25 9.80
N ALA A 364 3.30 -26.67 10.94
CA ALA A 364 1.92 -26.38 11.31
C ALA A 364 1.87 -25.02 11.98
N TRP A 365 0.77 -24.30 11.78
CA TRP A 365 0.48 -23.08 12.52
C TRP A 365 -1.03 -22.94 12.72
N TRP A 366 -1.38 -22.23 13.78
CA TRP A 366 -2.73 -21.81 14.12
C TRP A 366 -2.73 -20.31 14.36
N LYS A 367 -3.70 -19.63 13.74
CA LYS A 367 -3.91 -18.18 13.85
C LYS A 367 -5.35 -17.90 14.23
N TYR A 368 -5.50 -16.94 15.12
CA TYR A 368 -6.79 -16.39 15.54
C TYR A 368 -6.71 -14.87 15.46
N ASP A 369 -7.69 -14.26 14.84
CA ASP A 369 -7.86 -12.83 14.73
C ASP A 369 -9.30 -12.48 15.13
N GLU A 370 -9.47 -11.60 16.09
CA GLU A 370 -10.76 -11.10 16.55
C GLU A 370 -10.75 -9.58 16.54
N ARG A 371 -11.86 -9.00 16.11
CA ARG A 371 -12.22 -7.63 16.32
C ARG A 371 -13.61 -7.60 16.88
N ASP A 372 -13.74 -7.25 18.16
CA ASP A 372 -15.02 -7.07 18.84
C ASP A 372 -15.35 -5.57 18.91
N ASN A 373 -16.52 -5.21 18.39
CA ASN A 373 -17.03 -3.85 18.38
C ASN A 373 -18.16 -3.75 19.43
N SER A 374 -17.82 -3.24 20.61
CA SER A 374 -18.73 -3.01 21.71
C SER A 374 -19.32 -1.59 21.77
N SER A 375 -19.13 -0.81 20.68
CA SER A 375 -19.70 0.54 20.55
C SER A 375 -21.19 0.53 20.82
N ARG A 376 -21.67 1.66 21.36
CA ARG A 376 -23.09 1.84 21.68
C ARG A 376 -23.98 1.63 20.44
N THR A 377 -25.06 0.88 20.62
CA THR A 377 -26.17 0.76 19.66
C THR A 377 -27.31 1.68 20.04
N GLU A 378 -27.78 2.49 19.08
CA GLU A 378 -28.86 3.45 19.29
C GLU A 378 -29.91 3.32 18.18
N LEU A 379 -31.16 3.62 18.52
CA LEU A 379 -32.25 3.70 17.57
C LEU A 379 -32.41 5.13 17.07
N PHE A 380 -32.01 5.38 15.83
CA PHE A 380 -32.23 6.65 15.15
C PHE A 380 -33.65 6.68 14.58
N THR A 381 -34.51 7.56 15.11
CA THR A 381 -35.93 7.58 14.84
C THR A 381 -36.34 8.40 13.62
N THR A 382 -35.51 9.38 13.25
CA THR A 382 -35.75 10.27 12.12
C THR A 382 -34.54 10.49 11.24
N PRO A 383 -33.88 9.40 10.74
CA PRO A 383 -32.75 9.56 9.84
C PRO A 383 -33.18 10.30 8.57
N VAL A 384 -32.35 11.22 8.09
CA VAL A 384 -32.61 12.06 6.94
C VAL A 384 -31.78 11.59 5.75
N LEU A 385 -32.42 11.40 4.61
CA LEU A 385 -31.80 11.03 3.36
C LEU A 385 -31.57 12.25 2.46
N ASN A 386 -30.30 12.48 2.11
CA ASN A 386 -29.88 13.55 1.18
C ASN A 386 -30.50 14.92 1.54
N ASP A 387 -30.65 15.19 2.83
CA ASP A 387 -31.28 16.40 3.38
C ASP A 387 -32.68 16.70 2.82
N SER A 388 -33.42 15.69 2.47
CA SER A 388 -34.64 15.80 1.65
C SER A 388 -35.88 15.23 2.28
N TRP A 389 -35.83 14.10 2.94
CA TRP A 389 -36.92 13.44 3.63
C TRP A 389 -36.44 12.60 4.81
N VAL A 390 -37.34 12.36 5.72
CA VAL A 390 -37.14 11.48 6.86
C VAL A 390 -37.49 10.04 6.41
N ASP A 391 -36.58 9.12 6.69
CA ASP A 391 -36.74 7.70 6.40
C ASP A 391 -37.25 6.90 7.60
N SER A 392 -37.29 5.61 7.50
CA SER A 392 -37.65 4.67 8.54
C SER A 392 -36.56 4.65 9.65
N GLN A 393 -36.95 4.12 10.82
CA GLN A 393 -36.01 3.95 11.94
C GLN A 393 -34.78 3.11 11.54
N TYR A 394 -33.63 3.51 12.07
CA TYR A 394 -32.36 2.88 11.80
C TYR A 394 -31.60 2.58 13.10
N VAL A 395 -31.03 1.37 13.20
CA VAL A 395 -30.14 0.99 14.29
C VAL A 395 -28.74 0.83 13.71
N ASN A 396 -27.76 1.52 14.31
CA ASN A 396 -26.37 1.41 13.86
C ASN A 396 -25.79 0.02 14.12
N PRO A 397 -25.20 -0.67 13.13
CA PRO A 397 -24.67 -2.01 13.28
C PRO A 397 -23.32 -2.02 14.03
N GLN A 398 -23.08 -3.07 14.79
CA GLN A 398 -21.79 -3.38 15.41
C GLN A 398 -21.07 -4.41 14.56
N TYR A 399 -20.16 -3.98 13.68
CA TYR A 399 -19.38 -4.90 12.84
C TYR A 399 -18.23 -5.53 13.63
N SER A 400 -18.41 -6.79 14.03
CA SER A 400 -17.37 -7.62 14.66
C SER A 400 -17.03 -8.81 13.78
N PHE A 401 -15.86 -9.39 13.97
CA PHE A 401 -15.51 -10.66 13.35
C PHE A 401 -14.54 -11.47 14.20
N GLU A 402 -14.63 -12.80 14.07
CA GLU A 402 -13.65 -13.78 14.52
C GLU A 402 -13.15 -14.59 13.34
N ARG A 403 -11.83 -14.74 13.21
CA ARG A 403 -11.22 -15.55 12.17
C ARG A 403 -10.24 -16.54 12.78
N THR A 404 -10.50 -17.81 12.59
CA THR A 404 -9.58 -18.90 12.92
C THR A 404 -9.00 -19.49 11.65
N ARG A 405 -7.68 -19.74 11.63
CA ARG A 405 -7.00 -20.42 10.52
C ARG A 405 -6.02 -21.44 11.05
N PHE A 406 -6.00 -22.60 10.45
CA PHE A 406 -5.07 -23.67 10.73
C PHE A 406 -4.38 -24.14 9.45
N HIS A 407 -3.09 -24.33 9.50
CA HIS A 407 -2.27 -24.86 8.42
C HIS A 407 -1.48 -26.07 8.86
N ALA A 408 -1.38 -27.08 7.99
CA ALA A 408 -0.46 -28.19 8.16
C ALA A 408 0.19 -28.54 6.83
N SER A 409 1.49 -28.77 6.83
CA SER A 409 2.20 -29.24 5.63
C SER A 409 3.35 -30.18 5.98
N ALA A 410 3.63 -31.07 5.04
CA ALA A 410 4.74 -32.01 5.07
C ALA A 410 5.52 -31.92 3.76
N GLU A 411 6.83 -31.74 3.86
CA GLU A 411 7.76 -31.73 2.74
C GLU A 411 8.76 -32.86 2.92
N TYR A 412 8.94 -33.67 1.90
CA TYR A 412 9.85 -34.81 1.92
C TYR A 412 10.85 -34.71 0.75
N ASP A 413 12.14 -34.75 1.09
CA ASP A 413 13.23 -34.76 0.10
C ASP A 413 13.34 -36.18 -0.49
N VAL A 414 12.62 -36.42 -1.64
CA VAL A 414 12.58 -37.70 -2.31
C VAL A 414 13.97 -38.06 -2.88
N LEU A 415 14.59 -37.09 -3.52
CA LEU A 415 15.99 -37.10 -3.95
C LEU A 415 16.74 -35.96 -3.25
N ASP A 416 18.03 -35.90 -3.36
CA ASP A 416 18.82 -34.85 -2.73
C ASP A 416 18.56 -33.47 -3.38
N ASP A 417 18.06 -33.49 -4.62
CA ASP A 417 17.71 -32.31 -5.42
C ASP A 417 16.20 -32.14 -5.65
N LEU A 418 15.34 -33.09 -5.21
CA LEU A 418 13.89 -33.06 -5.41
C LEU A 418 13.12 -33.25 -4.10
N GLY A 419 12.43 -32.22 -3.69
CA GLY A 419 11.46 -32.21 -2.61
C GLY A 419 10.02 -32.22 -3.11
N LEU A 420 9.17 -33.01 -2.48
CA LEU A 420 7.71 -32.97 -2.68
C LEU A 420 7.03 -32.54 -1.40
N ALA A 421 6.06 -31.65 -1.51
CA ALA A 421 5.30 -31.17 -0.36
C ALA A 421 3.79 -31.29 -0.62
N ILE A 422 3.07 -31.58 0.45
CA ILE A 422 1.61 -31.52 0.53
C ILE A 422 1.24 -30.61 1.69
N GLY A 423 0.20 -29.80 1.53
CA GLY A 423 -0.33 -28.97 2.59
C GLY A 423 -1.82 -28.78 2.49
N ALA A 424 -2.39 -28.40 3.61
CA ALA A 424 -3.80 -28.03 3.72
C ALA A 424 -3.94 -26.86 4.68
N ASP A 425 -4.88 -25.96 4.34
CA ASP A 425 -5.29 -24.83 5.14
C ASP A 425 -6.79 -24.94 5.43
N PHE A 426 -7.19 -24.62 6.65
CA PHE A 426 -8.57 -24.58 7.10
C PHE A 426 -8.82 -23.24 7.78
N GLY A 427 -9.87 -22.55 7.38
CA GLY A 427 -10.26 -21.26 7.91
C GLY A 427 -11.74 -21.24 8.27
N GLN A 428 -12.09 -20.53 9.32
CA GLN A 428 -13.45 -20.14 9.67
C GLN A 428 -13.47 -18.64 9.92
N LEU A 429 -14.47 -17.96 9.41
CA LEU A 429 -14.70 -16.54 9.61
C LEU A 429 -16.13 -16.29 10.03
N ASP A 430 -16.31 -15.90 11.29
CA ASP A 430 -17.60 -15.51 11.87
C ASP A 430 -17.71 -13.98 11.91
N ARG A 431 -18.91 -13.44 11.67
CA ARG A 431 -19.19 -11.99 11.55
C ARG A 431 -20.54 -11.63 12.13
N THR A 432 -20.66 -10.40 12.64
CA THR A 432 -21.94 -9.82 13.04
C THR A 432 -22.44 -8.87 11.96
N ASP A 433 -23.77 -8.67 11.89
CA ASP A 433 -24.46 -7.65 11.10
C ASP A 433 -24.13 -7.60 9.59
N LEU A 434 -23.71 -8.75 9.03
CA LEU A 434 -23.46 -8.93 7.60
C LEU A 434 -24.34 -10.04 7.02
N ALA A 435 -24.48 -10.03 5.68
CA ALA A 435 -25.33 -10.96 4.95
C ALA A 435 -24.93 -12.43 5.15
N VAL A 436 -23.67 -12.71 5.43
CA VAL A 436 -23.14 -14.04 5.79
C VAL A 436 -22.52 -13.94 7.17
N LYS A 437 -23.06 -14.72 8.12
CA LYS A 437 -22.58 -14.73 9.50
C LYS A 437 -21.34 -15.61 9.69
N SER A 438 -21.32 -16.75 9.02
CA SER A 438 -20.21 -17.69 9.11
C SER A 438 -19.81 -18.20 7.73
N GLN A 439 -18.54 -18.44 7.51
CA GLN A 439 -18.02 -19.10 6.32
C GLN A 439 -16.83 -19.97 6.66
N ASP A 440 -16.76 -21.14 6.03
CA ASP A 440 -15.61 -22.03 6.07
C ASP A 440 -14.75 -21.86 4.81
N GLU A 441 -13.44 -21.92 4.98
CA GLU A 441 -12.45 -21.86 3.89
C GLU A 441 -11.53 -23.08 3.99
N THR A 442 -11.29 -23.74 2.88
CA THR A 442 -10.33 -24.84 2.78
C THR A 442 -9.41 -24.66 1.59
N ASP A 443 -8.15 -24.95 1.74
CA ASP A 443 -7.17 -25.03 0.65
C ASP A 443 -6.38 -26.33 0.78
N GLY A 444 -6.23 -27.05 -0.33
CA GLY A 444 -5.39 -28.23 -0.41
C GLY A 444 -4.43 -28.11 -1.60
N TRP A 445 -3.14 -28.30 -1.38
CA TRP A 445 -2.14 -28.12 -2.42
C TRP A 445 -1.04 -29.17 -2.40
N LEU A 446 -0.44 -29.34 -3.58
CA LEU A 446 0.76 -30.15 -3.82
C LEU A 446 1.84 -29.25 -4.43
N ARG A 447 3.09 -29.44 -4.00
CA ARG A 447 4.25 -28.70 -4.49
C ARG A 447 5.40 -29.64 -4.81
N ALA A 448 6.03 -29.43 -5.96
CA ALA A 448 7.33 -30.00 -6.32
C ALA A 448 8.38 -28.88 -6.30
N HIS A 449 9.53 -29.17 -5.70
CA HIS A 449 10.69 -28.27 -5.70
C HIS A 449 11.91 -29.05 -6.16
N TRP A 450 12.45 -28.72 -7.33
CA TRP A 450 13.54 -29.43 -7.96
C TRP A 450 14.73 -28.52 -8.24
N ARG A 451 15.89 -28.90 -7.74
CA ARG A 451 17.15 -28.14 -7.83
C ARG A 451 18.26 -28.95 -8.50
N PRO A 452 18.10 -29.32 -9.79
CA PRO A 452 19.12 -30.07 -10.51
C PRO A 452 20.37 -29.21 -10.81
N MET A 453 21.37 -29.84 -11.41
CA MET A 453 22.61 -29.17 -11.84
C MET A 453 23.35 -28.51 -10.68
N ASP A 454 23.48 -29.19 -9.54
CA ASP A 454 24.12 -28.66 -8.32
C ASP A 454 23.54 -27.32 -7.85
N GLY A 455 22.23 -27.13 -8.03
CA GLY A 455 21.52 -25.93 -7.61
C GLY A 455 21.60 -24.75 -8.59
N MET A 456 22.20 -24.91 -9.77
CA MET A 456 22.19 -23.88 -10.83
C MET A 456 20.78 -23.63 -11.38
N LEU A 457 19.90 -24.62 -11.29
CA LEU A 457 18.49 -24.51 -11.68
C LEU A 457 17.62 -24.77 -10.46
N ASP A 458 16.72 -23.85 -10.14
CA ASP A 458 15.70 -23.97 -9.07
C ASP A 458 14.32 -23.90 -9.73
N LEU A 459 13.53 -24.98 -9.63
CA LEU A 459 12.19 -25.08 -10.21
C LEU A 459 11.20 -25.41 -9.11
N ARG A 460 10.14 -24.64 -9.02
CA ARG A 460 9.03 -24.84 -8.08
C ARG A 460 7.70 -24.81 -8.82
N ALA A 461 6.91 -25.85 -8.66
CA ALA A 461 5.55 -25.91 -9.19
C ALA A 461 4.58 -26.27 -8.07
N THR A 462 3.47 -25.55 -7.99
CA THR A 462 2.40 -25.77 -7.01
C THR A 462 1.07 -25.86 -7.75
N ILE A 463 0.25 -26.85 -7.39
CA ILE A 463 -1.16 -26.94 -7.80
C ILE A 463 -2.02 -27.00 -6.55
N GLY A 464 -3.17 -26.38 -6.58
CA GLY A 464 -4.07 -26.41 -5.42
C GLY A 464 -5.52 -26.14 -5.79
N LYS A 465 -6.37 -26.43 -4.83
CA LYS A 465 -7.79 -26.15 -4.88
C LYS A 465 -8.25 -25.52 -3.56
N GLU A 466 -8.87 -24.36 -3.65
CA GLU A 466 -9.53 -23.66 -2.54
C GLU A 466 -11.03 -23.79 -2.67
N SER A 467 -11.73 -23.85 -1.53
CA SER A 467 -13.17 -23.73 -1.43
C SER A 467 -13.53 -22.75 -0.33
N ARG A 468 -14.53 -21.93 -0.57
CA ARG A 468 -15.18 -21.08 0.42
C ARG A 468 -16.68 -21.39 0.44
N ASP A 469 -17.15 -21.88 1.57
CA ASP A 469 -18.53 -22.26 1.83
C ASP A 469 -19.15 -21.33 2.88
N PRO A 470 -19.98 -20.36 2.47
CA PRO A 470 -20.72 -19.53 3.39
C PRO A 470 -21.97 -20.26 3.90
N ASP A 471 -22.34 -19.94 5.14
CA ASP A 471 -23.65 -20.24 5.68
C ASP A 471 -24.77 -19.56 4.87
N ASN A 472 -26.01 -19.61 5.34
CA ASN A 472 -27.17 -18.97 4.72
C ASN A 472 -26.89 -17.49 4.43
N TYR A 473 -26.91 -17.12 3.16
CA TYR A 473 -26.80 -15.75 2.72
C TYR A 473 -28.11 -14.99 2.98
N ARG A 474 -28.07 -13.99 3.85
CA ARG A 474 -29.21 -13.19 4.27
C ARG A 474 -29.24 -11.84 3.55
N ALA A 475 -29.81 -11.81 2.37
CA ALA A 475 -29.98 -10.59 1.58
C ALA A 475 -30.92 -9.56 2.24
N ASP A 476 -31.78 -10.02 3.18
CA ASP A 476 -32.73 -9.21 3.92
C ASP A 476 -32.12 -8.24 4.93
N LEU A 477 -30.84 -8.41 5.28
CA LEU A 477 -30.12 -7.52 6.20
C LEU A 477 -29.71 -6.18 5.56
N ALA A 478 -29.74 -6.07 4.24
CA ALA A 478 -29.46 -4.83 3.53
C ALA A 478 -30.76 -4.33 2.89
N ASP A 479 -31.33 -3.25 3.43
CA ASP A 479 -32.52 -2.63 2.85
C ASP A 479 -32.28 -2.32 1.37
N GLY A 480 -33.25 -2.73 0.54
CA GLY A 480 -33.19 -2.51 -0.90
C GLY A 480 -32.23 -3.42 -1.68
N GLN A 481 -31.64 -4.44 -1.08
CA GLN A 481 -30.81 -5.40 -1.82
C GLN A 481 -31.70 -6.46 -2.49
N ASN A 482 -31.41 -6.77 -3.78
CA ASN A 482 -32.05 -7.88 -4.48
C ASN A 482 -31.75 -9.21 -3.74
N PRO A 483 -32.77 -10.02 -3.37
CA PRO A 483 -32.60 -11.28 -2.64
C PRO A 483 -31.68 -12.31 -3.33
N LEU A 484 -31.49 -12.20 -4.64
CA LEU A 484 -30.63 -13.09 -5.44
C LEU A 484 -29.17 -12.61 -5.48
N MET A 485 -28.89 -11.39 -5.03
CA MET A 485 -27.54 -10.82 -5.04
C MET A 485 -26.61 -11.58 -4.08
N ARG A 486 -25.43 -11.90 -4.57
CA ARG A 486 -24.32 -12.43 -3.78
C ARG A 486 -23.10 -11.54 -3.95
N LYS A 487 -22.68 -10.90 -2.87
CA LYS A 487 -21.44 -10.12 -2.86
C LYS A 487 -20.26 -11.08 -2.94
N TYR A 488 -19.35 -10.87 -3.87
CA TYR A 488 -18.27 -11.80 -4.21
C TYR A 488 -17.38 -12.20 -3.00
N ASN A 489 -17.22 -11.31 -2.02
CA ASN A 489 -16.43 -11.56 -0.80
C ASN A 489 -17.15 -12.40 0.25
N MET A 490 -18.46 -12.66 0.06
CA MET A 490 -19.31 -13.47 0.95
C MET A 490 -20.02 -14.61 0.20
N ALA A 491 -19.90 -14.67 -1.12
CA ALA A 491 -20.42 -15.75 -1.92
C ALA A 491 -19.58 -17.02 -1.77
N ASP A 492 -20.17 -18.18 -2.07
CA ASP A 492 -19.38 -19.39 -2.29
C ASP A 492 -18.33 -19.17 -3.38
N ARG A 493 -17.23 -19.90 -3.31
CA ARG A 493 -16.18 -19.86 -4.34
C ARG A 493 -15.43 -21.19 -4.38
N GLU A 494 -15.26 -21.71 -5.55
CA GLU A 494 -14.27 -22.74 -5.84
C GLU A 494 -13.15 -22.15 -6.69
N ARG A 495 -11.89 -22.28 -6.23
CA ARG A 495 -10.71 -21.84 -6.97
C ARG A 495 -9.82 -23.04 -7.27
N SER A 496 -9.41 -23.15 -8.52
CA SER A 496 -8.30 -24.03 -8.92
C SER A 496 -7.12 -23.19 -9.35
N TYR A 497 -5.91 -23.50 -8.89
CA TYR A 497 -4.74 -22.70 -9.21
C TYR A 497 -3.50 -23.51 -9.53
N PHE A 498 -2.63 -22.89 -10.30
CA PHE A 498 -1.29 -23.35 -10.64
C PHE A 498 -0.29 -22.21 -10.50
N ASP A 499 0.80 -22.44 -9.77
CA ASP A 499 1.93 -21.52 -9.67
C ASP A 499 3.20 -22.21 -10.12
N PHE A 500 3.99 -21.55 -10.93
CA PHE A 500 5.31 -21.99 -11.35
C PHE A 500 6.33 -20.88 -11.12
N TYR A 501 7.48 -21.25 -10.60
CA TYR A 501 8.65 -20.40 -10.53
C TYR A 501 9.88 -21.20 -10.94
N GLY A 502 10.71 -20.60 -11.80
CA GLY A 502 12.01 -21.16 -12.21
C GLY A 502 13.09 -20.09 -12.18
N SER A 503 14.24 -20.40 -11.63
CA SER A 503 15.42 -19.57 -11.78
C SER A 503 16.61 -20.42 -12.21
N TRP A 504 17.42 -19.82 -13.06
CA TRP A 504 18.65 -20.43 -13.54
C TRP A 504 19.80 -19.44 -13.43
N SER A 505 20.89 -19.87 -12.81
CA SER A 505 22.14 -19.11 -12.75
C SER A 505 23.32 -20.01 -13.02
N HIS A 506 24.18 -19.61 -13.93
CA HIS A 506 25.34 -20.40 -14.32
C HIS A 506 26.57 -19.98 -13.48
N ARG A 507 27.40 -20.96 -13.11
CA ARG A 507 28.57 -20.69 -12.25
C ARG A 507 29.71 -19.98 -12.96
N GLU A 508 29.91 -20.28 -14.24
CA GLU A 508 31.05 -19.77 -15.04
C GLU A 508 30.61 -18.65 -16.00
N ILE A 509 29.35 -18.65 -16.42
CA ILE A 509 28.79 -17.61 -17.27
C ILE A 509 27.99 -16.69 -16.34
N PRO A 510 28.31 -15.41 -16.24
CA PRO A 510 27.64 -14.50 -15.32
C PRO A 510 26.26 -14.09 -15.82
N VAL A 511 25.36 -15.06 -15.89
CA VAL A 511 23.97 -14.92 -16.32
C VAL A 511 23.04 -15.47 -15.25
N SER A 512 21.95 -14.75 -15.00
CA SER A 512 20.81 -15.24 -14.25
C SER A 512 19.53 -15.03 -15.05
N VAL A 513 18.61 -16.00 -14.98
CA VAL A 513 17.31 -15.96 -15.64
C VAL A 513 16.25 -16.37 -14.62
N GLY A 514 15.22 -15.56 -14.48
CA GLY A 514 14.02 -15.85 -13.70
C GLY A 514 12.80 -16.01 -14.59
N LEU A 515 11.88 -16.93 -14.25
CA LEU A 515 10.60 -17.12 -14.92
C LEU A 515 9.53 -17.44 -13.89
N GLY A 516 8.43 -16.69 -13.90
CA GLY A 516 7.24 -16.93 -13.08
C GLY A 516 6.01 -17.13 -13.96
N ALA A 517 5.13 -18.05 -13.58
CA ALA A 517 3.81 -18.20 -14.19
C ALA A 517 2.78 -18.57 -13.13
N ARG A 518 1.61 -17.94 -13.20
CA ARG A 518 0.45 -18.24 -12.36
C ARG A 518 -0.80 -18.29 -13.21
N TYR A 519 -1.69 -19.20 -12.87
CA TYR A 519 -3.06 -19.23 -13.38
C TYR A 519 -4.00 -19.61 -12.22
N ALA A 520 -5.12 -18.92 -12.11
CA ALA A 520 -6.19 -19.30 -11.21
C ALA A 520 -7.55 -19.09 -11.89
N ASP A 521 -8.49 -19.95 -11.58
CA ASP A 521 -9.87 -19.93 -12.08
C ASP A 521 -10.83 -20.05 -10.90
N ASP A 522 -11.80 -19.12 -10.84
CA ASP A 522 -12.80 -19.00 -9.80
C ASP A 522 -14.20 -19.25 -10.34
N ASP A 523 -14.93 -20.14 -9.71
CA ASP A 523 -16.36 -20.38 -9.93
C ASP A 523 -17.17 -19.95 -8.70
N TYR A 524 -18.32 -19.31 -8.95
CA TYR A 524 -19.30 -18.86 -7.93
C TYR A 524 -20.66 -19.49 -8.23
N ASP A 525 -20.73 -20.81 -8.15
CA ASP A 525 -21.84 -21.63 -8.65
C ASP A 525 -23.21 -21.33 -8.03
N LYS A 526 -23.23 -20.85 -6.75
CA LYS A 526 -24.48 -20.52 -6.04
C LYS A 526 -24.94 -19.07 -6.30
N SER A 527 -24.17 -18.28 -7.07
CA SER A 527 -24.49 -16.89 -7.38
C SER A 527 -25.38 -16.80 -8.61
N GLN A 528 -26.57 -16.20 -8.45
CA GLN A 528 -27.43 -15.86 -9.59
C GLN A 528 -27.23 -14.41 -10.04
N LEU A 529 -26.99 -13.50 -9.09
CA LEU A 529 -26.59 -12.12 -9.29
C LEU A 529 -25.27 -11.86 -8.55
N GLY A 530 -24.41 -11.05 -9.13
CA GLY A 530 -23.06 -10.77 -8.66
C GLY A 530 -22.00 -11.38 -9.57
N LEU A 531 -20.85 -11.70 -9.02
CA LEU A 531 -19.76 -12.36 -9.75
C LEU A 531 -20.11 -13.84 -9.95
N LEU A 532 -20.01 -14.33 -11.19
CA LEU A 532 -20.30 -15.71 -11.58
C LEU A 532 -19.03 -16.52 -11.77
N SER A 533 -18.00 -15.94 -12.37
CA SER A 533 -16.68 -16.55 -12.52
C SER A 533 -15.60 -15.47 -12.66
N GLY A 534 -14.38 -15.86 -12.36
CA GLY A 534 -13.20 -15.05 -12.57
C GLY A 534 -12.01 -15.89 -12.93
N SER A 535 -11.05 -15.34 -13.65
CA SER A 535 -9.74 -15.96 -13.81
C SER A 535 -8.63 -14.92 -13.74
N ASP A 536 -7.49 -15.31 -13.22
CA ASP A 536 -6.26 -14.53 -13.27
C ASP A 536 -5.13 -15.35 -13.91
N SER A 537 -4.37 -14.72 -14.79
CA SER A 537 -3.18 -15.29 -15.39
C SER A 537 -2.03 -14.31 -15.32
N ARG A 538 -0.86 -14.78 -14.92
CA ARG A 538 0.34 -13.96 -14.85
C ARG A 538 1.54 -14.72 -15.38
N VAL A 539 2.35 -14.05 -16.21
CA VAL A 539 3.66 -14.52 -16.64
C VAL A 539 4.67 -13.41 -16.46
N SER A 540 5.80 -13.70 -15.84
CA SER A 540 6.88 -12.74 -15.68
C SER A 540 8.22 -13.40 -15.91
N GLY A 541 9.19 -12.63 -16.40
CA GLY A 541 10.55 -13.13 -16.59
C GLY A 541 11.56 -12.00 -16.49
N ASP A 542 12.76 -12.37 -16.09
CA ASP A 542 13.91 -11.49 -16.02
C ASP A 542 15.18 -12.20 -16.48
N VAL A 543 16.07 -11.42 -17.03
CA VAL A 543 17.41 -11.84 -17.42
C VAL A 543 18.40 -10.78 -16.98
N SER A 544 19.44 -11.18 -16.28
CA SER A 544 20.58 -10.34 -15.95
C SER A 544 21.85 -10.97 -16.49
N TYR A 545 22.68 -10.19 -17.14
CA TYR A 545 23.95 -10.63 -17.71
C TYR A 545 25.06 -9.64 -17.40
N MET A 546 26.11 -10.11 -16.76
CA MET A 546 27.32 -9.35 -16.53
C MET A 546 28.32 -9.62 -17.68
N PHE A 547 28.45 -8.70 -18.60
CA PHE A 547 29.34 -8.81 -19.77
C PHE A 547 30.81 -8.85 -19.36
N ASN A 548 31.14 -8.15 -18.30
CA ASN A 548 32.42 -8.13 -17.59
C ASN A 548 32.22 -7.48 -16.22
N GLU A 549 33.27 -7.36 -15.42
CA GLU A 549 33.23 -6.79 -14.06
C GLU A 549 32.65 -5.35 -13.98
N ARG A 550 32.57 -4.64 -15.11
CA ARG A 550 32.14 -3.24 -15.22
C ARG A 550 30.85 -3.03 -16.00
N ASN A 551 30.34 -4.07 -16.66
CA ASN A 551 29.21 -3.93 -17.56
C ASN A 551 28.14 -4.96 -17.25
N THR A 552 26.99 -4.53 -16.81
CA THR A 552 25.84 -5.37 -16.51
C THR A 552 24.62 -4.85 -17.29
N GLY A 553 23.91 -5.76 -17.94
CA GLY A 553 22.63 -5.48 -18.58
C GLY A 553 21.53 -6.35 -17.96
N TYR A 554 20.33 -5.83 -17.88
CA TYR A 554 19.17 -6.59 -17.47
C TYR A 554 17.94 -6.28 -18.33
N LEU A 555 17.07 -7.27 -18.42
CA LEU A 555 15.78 -7.21 -19.09
C LEU A 555 14.73 -7.84 -18.18
N HIS A 556 13.57 -7.25 -18.08
CA HIS A 556 12.42 -7.88 -17.45
C HIS A 556 11.15 -7.66 -18.27
N PHE A 557 10.20 -8.59 -18.12
CA PHE A 557 8.86 -8.45 -18.68
C PHE A 557 7.82 -9.05 -17.72
N GLY A 558 6.62 -8.55 -17.80
CA GLY A 558 5.45 -9.06 -17.08
C GLY A 558 4.20 -8.93 -17.95
N PHE A 559 3.37 -9.94 -17.89
CA PHE A 559 2.01 -9.93 -18.42
C PHE A 559 1.06 -10.41 -17.33
N GLU A 560 -0.06 -9.73 -17.15
CA GLU A 560 -1.14 -10.16 -16.27
C GLU A 560 -2.47 -9.94 -16.99
N GLY A 561 -3.34 -10.96 -17.00
CA GLY A 561 -4.68 -10.90 -17.56
C GLY A 561 -5.69 -11.31 -16.49
N ILE A 562 -6.73 -10.49 -16.31
CA ILE A 562 -7.82 -10.74 -15.37
C ILE A 562 -9.12 -10.75 -16.16
N GLU A 563 -9.92 -11.81 -16.02
CA GLU A 563 -11.26 -11.90 -16.57
C GLU A 563 -12.28 -12.02 -15.43
N ALA A 564 -13.41 -11.30 -15.54
CA ALA A 564 -14.52 -11.41 -14.62
C ALA A 564 -15.85 -11.44 -15.38
N LYS A 565 -16.74 -12.36 -15.02
CA LYS A 565 -18.12 -12.44 -15.53
C LYS A 565 -19.09 -12.21 -14.40
N GLN A 566 -20.00 -11.27 -14.59
CA GLN A 566 -21.02 -10.95 -13.61
C GLN A 566 -22.40 -10.84 -14.24
N SER A 567 -23.42 -11.05 -13.43
CA SER A 567 -24.82 -10.78 -13.78
C SER A 567 -25.45 -9.86 -12.75
N ASN A 568 -26.46 -9.11 -13.16
CA ASN A 568 -27.23 -8.27 -12.25
C ASN A 568 -28.64 -8.06 -12.80
N SER A 569 -29.45 -7.33 -12.06
CA SER A 569 -30.84 -7.02 -12.39
C SER A 569 -31.13 -5.54 -12.23
N GLU A 570 -31.86 -4.98 -13.18
CA GLU A 570 -32.31 -3.59 -13.15
C GLU A 570 -33.45 -3.37 -12.13
N PHE A 571 -34.32 -4.39 -11.87
CA PHE A 571 -35.53 -4.24 -11.07
C PHE A 571 -35.79 -5.38 -10.07
N TYR A 572 -34.92 -5.64 -9.12
CA TYR A 572 -35.14 -6.65 -8.06
C TYR A 572 -35.68 -8.00 -8.56
N SER A 573 -35.33 -8.38 -9.78
CA SER A 573 -35.77 -9.59 -10.45
C SER A 573 -34.60 -10.57 -10.67
N ALA A 574 -34.81 -11.61 -11.46
CA ALA A 574 -33.74 -12.44 -11.99
C ALA A 574 -32.81 -11.62 -12.89
N ALA A 575 -31.64 -12.18 -13.20
CA ALA A 575 -30.64 -11.53 -14.04
C ALA A 575 -31.27 -11.08 -15.39
N ASP A 576 -31.14 -9.81 -15.71
CA ASP A 576 -31.59 -9.21 -16.97
C ASP A 576 -30.45 -8.55 -17.75
N TRP A 577 -29.26 -8.44 -17.16
CA TRP A 577 -28.06 -8.06 -17.86
C TRP A 577 -26.82 -8.81 -17.33
N ARG A 578 -25.80 -8.90 -18.17
CA ARG A 578 -24.51 -9.53 -17.88
C ARG A 578 -23.38 -8.62 -18.33
N ALA A 579 -22.28 -8.67 -17.61
CA ALA A 579 -21.05 -8.03 -18.02
C ALA A 579 -19.89 -9.04 -18.05
N LYS A 580 -19.05 -8.90 -19.06
CA LYS A 580 -17.73 -9.49 -19.12
C LYS A 580 -16.71 -8.38 -19.09
N ARG A 581 -15.80 -8.44 -18.11
CA ARG A 581 -14.65 -7.54 -17.98
C ARG A 581 -13.37 -8.32 -18.25
N GLU A 582 -12.48 -7.72 -19.03
CA GLU A 582 -11.13 -8.20 -19.31
C GLU A 582 -10.17 -7.04 -19.02
N ASP A 583 -9.20 -7.27 -18.16
CA ASP A 583 -8.15 -6.31 -17.82
C ASP A 583 -6.78 -6.95 -18.16
N ASP A 584 -6.04 -6.34 -19.05
CA ASP A 584 -4.71 -6.76 -19.47
C ASP A 584 -3.65 -5.76 -18.98
N PHE A 585 -2.57 -6.26 -18.40
CA PHE A 585 -1.42 -5.47 -17.94
C PHE A 585 -0.16 -6.01 -18.59
N VAL A 586 0.63 -5.12 -19.16
CA VAL A 586 1.93 -5.43 -19.75
C VAL A 586 2.98 -4.52 -19.14
N THR A 587 4.09 -5.09 -18.71
CA THR A 587 5.28 -4.36 -18.30
C THR A 587 6.50 -4.92 -19.01
N ALA A 588 7.41 -4.05 -19.41
CA ALA A 588 8.70 -4.44 -19.94
C ALA A 588 9.74 -3.40 -19.56
N GLY A 589 10.95 -3.83 -19.27
CA GLY A 589 12.02 -2.90 -18.99
C GLY A 589 13.37 -3.47 -19.34
N LEU A 590 14.29 -2.59 -19.62
CA LEU A 590 15.68 -2.91 -19.88
C LEU A 590 16.57 -1.88 -19.19
N GLY A 591 17.71 -2.33 -18.68
CA GLY A 591 18.69 -1.47 -18.09
C GLY A 591 20.11 -1.88 -18.43
N TRP A 592 21.00 -0.91 -18.37
CA TRP A 592 22.40 -1.07 -18.60
C TRP A 592 23.20 -0.23 -17.62
N LYS A 593 24.12 -0.88 -16.91
CA LYS A 593 25.08 -0.21 -16.04
C LYS A 593 26.48 -0.47 -16.55
N SER A 594 27.27 0.56 -16.75
CA SER A 594 28.64 0.52 -17.19
C SER A 594 29.51 1.39 -16.31
N GLU A 595 30.47 0.80 -15.62
CA GLU A 595 31.54 1.52 -14.94
C GLU A 595 32.69 1.74 -15.93
N ALA A 596 33.13 2.98 -16.04
CA ALA A 596 34.20 3.41 -16.94
C ALA A 596 33.95 3.00 -18.42
N ILE A 597 32.76 3.37 -18.99
CA ILE A 597 32.45 3.19 -20.41
C ILE A 597 33.53 3.82 -21.29
N VAL A 598 34.06 4.97 -20.87
CA VAL A 598 35.36 5.52 -21.23
C VAL A 598 36.06 5.93 -19.93
N ASN A 599 37.35 6.20 -19.95
CA ASN A 599 38.09 6.54 -18.74
C ASN A 599 37.36 7.63 -17.93
N ASN A 600 37.11 7.34 -16.67
CA ASN A 600 36.47 8.21 -15.69
C ASN A 600 34.99 8.59 -15.97
N LEU A 601 34.26 7.84 -16.81
CA LEU A 601 32.85 8.09 -17.10
C LEU A 601 32.03 6.82 -16.89
N ASP A 602 31.13 6.84 -15.94
CA ASP A 602 30.11 5.82 -15.71
C ASP A 602 28.81 6.18 -16.42
N LEU A 603 28.05 5.17 -16.81
CA LEU A 603 26.75 5.31 -17.46
C LEU A 603 25.75 4.32 -16.85
N GLU A 604 24.60 4.83 -16.46
CA GLU A 604 23.44 4.03 -16.11
C GLU A 604 22.25 4.46 -16.99
N ILE A 605 21.55 3.48 -17.57
CA ILE A 605 20.36 3.69 -18.40
C ILE A 605 19.31 2.69 -17.97
N ASP A 606 18.08 3.18 -17.73
CA ASP A 606 16.92 2.39 -17.42
C ASP A 606 15.74 2.84 -18.27
N TYR A 607 15.10 1.89 -18.94
CA TYR A 607 13.86 2.11 -19.66
C TYR A 607 12.77 1.20 -19.15
N THR A 608 11.60 1.76 -18.86
CA THR A 608 10.40 1.03 -18.44
C THR A 608 9.23 1.41 -19.33
N TYR A 609 8.54 0.40 -19.82
CA TYR A 609 7.25 0.47 -20.48
C TYR A 609 6.20 -0.23 -19.61
N ALA A 610 5.05 0.41 -19.40
CA ALA A 610 3.90 -0.22 -18.75
C ALA A 610 2.61 0.19 -19.47
N ARG A 611 1.70 -0.76 -19.66
CA ARG A 611 0.37 -0.53 -20.24
C ARG A 611 -0.68 -1.32 -19.48
N SER A 612 -1.82 -0.70 -19.23
CA SER A 612 -3.03 -1.40 -18.83
C SER A 612 -4.16 -1.11 -19.81
N GLU A 613 -5.00 -2.11 -20.07
CA GLU A 613 -6.19 -2.01 -20.93
C GLU A 613 -7.35 -2.74 -20.27
N GLY A 614 -8.45 -2.03 -20.01
CA GLY A 614 -9.68 -2.59 -19.44
C GLY A 614 -10.83 -2.55 -20.45
N LYS A 615 -11.44 -3.71 -20.73
CA LYS A 615 -12.53 -3.90 -21.69
C LYS A 615 -13.77 -4.40 -20.96
N THR A 616 -14.90 -3.74 -21.18
CA THR A 616 -16.19 -4.16 -20.60
C THR A 616 -17.20 -4.35 -21.69
N LYS A 617 -17.70 -5.59 -21.84
CA LYS A 617 -18.80 -5.94 -22.72
C LYS A 617 -20.07 -6.13 -21.88
N LEU A 618 -21.16 -5.50 -22.30
CA LEU A 618 -22.48 -5.59 -21.66
C LEU A 618 -23.47 -6.29 -22.58
N ASP A 619 -24.21 -7.24 -22.03
CA ASP A 619 -25.32 -7.93 -22.70
C ASP A 619 -26.56 -7.80 -21.83
N SER A 620 -27.73 -7.51 -22.42
CA SER A 620 -29.05 -7.46 -21.76
C SER A 620 -30.07 -8.19 -22.58
N ASP A 621 -30.99 -8.89 -21.90
CA ASP A 621 -32.08 -9.61 -22.54
C ASP A 621 -33.11 -8.64 -23.20
N ALA A 622 -33.17 -7.40 -22.73
CA ALA A 622 -34.11 -6.39 -23.19
C ALA A 622 -33.58 -5.51 -24.33
N ARG A 623 -32.28 -5.34 -24.46
CA ARG A 623 -31.63 -4.46 -25.44
C ARG A 623 -30.17 -4.82 -25.65
N GLU A 624 -29.66 -4.59 -26.84
CA GLU A 624 -28.23 -4.71 -27.10
C GLU A 624 -27.49 -3.51 -26.49
N LEU A 625 -26.68 -3.77 -25.49
CA LEU A 625 -25.91 -2.73 -24.77
C LEU A 625 -24.52 -2.52 -25.37
N GLY A 626 -23.92 -3.59 -25.94
CA GLY A 626 -22.65 -3.54 -26.65
C GLY A 626 -21.44 -3.46 -25.70
N ARG A 627 -20.38 -2.86 -26.19
CA ARG A 627 -19.09 -2.69 -25.48
C ARG A 627 -18.94 -1.24 -25.04
N LEU A 628 -18.53 -1.03 -23.81
CA LEU A 628 -18.09 0.29 -23.34
C LEU A 628 -16.76 0.65 -24.01
N PRO A 629 -16.44 1.93 -24.16
CA PRO A 629 -15.10 2.33 -24.59
C PRO A 629 -14.03 1.76 -23.64
N ASP A 630 -12.86 1.47 -24.18
CA ASP A 630 -11.77 0.89 -23.40
C ASP A 630 -11.20 1.93 -22.44
N LEU A 631 -10.84 1.47 -21.25
CA LEU A 631 -9.99 2.18 -20.32
C LEU A 631 -8.54 1.83 -20.63
N GLU A 632 -7.67 2.80 -20.82
CA GLU A 632 -6.28 2.55 -21.20
C GLU A 632 -5.36 3.49 -20.43
N THR A 633 -4.25 2.96 -19.92
CA THR A 633 -3.12 3.78 -19.45
C THR A 633 -1.82 3.26 -20.06
N GLU A 634 -0.94 4.16 -20.42
CA GLU A 634 0.37 3.84 -20.96
C GLU A 634 1.44 4.73 -20.32
N LEU A 635 2.52 4.11 -19.85
CA LEU A 635 3.70 4.78 -19.29
C LEU A 635 4.94 4.36 -20.07
N ASN A 636 5.72 5.34 -20.47
CA ASN A 636 7.08 5.20 -20.96
C ASN A 636 8.00 6.03 -20.06
N SER A 637 9.01 5.45 -19.48
CA SER A 637 9.99 6.14 -18.63
C SER A 637 11.40 5.73 -19.03
N LEU A 638 12.24 6.72 -19.36
CA LEU A 638 13.66 6.53 -19.63
C LEU A 638 14.46 7.40 -18.67
N ARG A 639 15.37 6.76 -17.93
CA ARG A 639 16.33 7.45 -17.06
C ARG A 639 17.75 7.17 -17.56
N MET A 640 18.54 8.20 -17.61
CA MET A 640 19.96 8.12 -17.95
C MET A 640 20.75 8.95 -16.94
N GLU A 641 21.77 8.36 -16.39
CA GLU A 641 22.73 9.04 -15.53
C GLU A 641 24.16 8.84 -16.07
N LEU A 642 24.89 9.93 -16.18
CA LEU A 642 26.29 9.97 -16.52
C LEU A 642 27.05 10.55 -15.34
N THR A 643 28.01 9.79 -14.80
CA THR A 643 28.89 10.23 -13.72
C THR A 643 30.31 10.35 -14.22
N TYR A 644 30.80 11.59 -14.30
CA TYR A 644 32.19 11.87 -14.69
C TYR A 644 33.07 12.11 -13.46
N HIS A 645 34.05 11.25 -13.25
CA HIS A 645 35.02 11.35 -12.16
C HIS A 645 36.10 12.37 -12.48
N LEU A 646 35.90 13.62 -12.03
CA LEU A 646 36.86 14.70 -12.28
C LEU A 646 38.19 14.47 -11.55
N ASN A 647 38.13 13.95 -10.32
CA ASN A 647 39.24 13.49 -9.52
C ASN A 647 38.76 12.51 -8.43
N GLU A 648 39.66 12.08 -7.53
CA GLU A 648 39.33 11.11 -6.46
C GLU A 648 38.26 11.57 -5.47
N ARG A 649 37.85 12.85 -5.48
CA ARG A 649 36.91 13.43 -4.54
C ARG A 649 35.75 14.17 -5.18
N LEU A 650 35.79 14.46 -6.46
CA LEU A 650 34.77 15.26 -7.12
C LEU A 650 34.26 14.54 -8.35
N ASP A 651 32.99 14.27 -8.36
CA ASP A 651 32.23 13.76 -9.50
C ASP A 651 31.31 14.85 -10.04
N LEU A 652 31.11 14.86 -11.35
CA LEU A 652 30.07 15.64 -12.03
C LEU A 652 29.02 14.65 -12.55
N LEU A 653 27.77 14.89 -12.18
CA LEU A 653 26.64 14.03 -12.55
C LEU A 653 25.76 14.80 -13.53
N PHE A 654 25.41 14.16 -14.63
CA PHE A 654 24.38 14.62 -15.56
C PHE A 654 23.28 13.58 -15.60
N GLY A 655 22.04 14.01 -15.33
CA GLY A 655 20.85 13.18 -15.39
C GLY A 655 19.90 13.64 -16.49
N TRP A 656 19.29 12.71 -17.15
CA TRP A 656 18.15 12.93 -18.03
C TRP A 656 17.08 11.90 -17.70
N TRP A 657 15.88 12.39 -17.32
CA TRP A 657 14.70 11.58 -17.12
C TRP A 657 13.61 12.05 -18.04
N TRP A 658 13.23 11.22 -19.00
CA TRP A 658 12.06 11.41 -19.84
C TRP A 658 10.96 10.47 -19.39
N GLU A 659 9.76 11.01 -19.20
CA GLU A 659 8.60 10.21 -18.86
C GLU A 659 7.38 10.73 -19.60
N LYS A 660 6.67 9.79 -20.25
CA LYS A 660 5.43 10.05 -20.93
C LYS A 660 4.34 9.15 -20.36
N PHE A 661 3.23 9.74 -19.98
CA PHE A 661 2.05 9.05 -19.48
C PHE A 661 0.82 9.52 -20.26
N ASP A 662 0.04 8.54 -20.78
CA ASP A 662 -1.24 8.76 -21.45
C ASP A 662 -2.32 7.95 -20.72
N SER A 663 -3.47 8.56 -20.43
CA SER A 663 -4.64 7.90 -19.84
C SER A 663 -5.88 8.18 -20.65
N LYS A 664 -6.63 7.13 -21.03
CA LYS A 664 -7.94 7.24 -21.66
C LYS A 664 -8.98 6.72 -20.67
N ASP A 665 -9.72 7.63 -20.10
CA ASP A 665 -10.84 7.34 -19.21
C ASP A 665 -12.07 8.06 -19.70
N TRP A 666 -12.96 7.32 -20.38
CA TRP A 666 -14.20 7.87 -20.93
C TRP A 666 -15.14 8.43 -19.85
N SER A 667 -15.00 8.01 -18.59
CA SER A 667 -15.81 8.53 -17.49
C SER A 667 -15.44 9.97 -17.09
N LEU A 668 -14.22 10.40 -17.45
CA LEU A 668 -13.71 11.76 -17.21
C LEU A 668 -13.71 12.62 -18.47
N GLN A 669 -13.56 11.99 -19.65
CA GLN A 669 -13.44 12.72 -20.92
C GLN A 669 -14.70 13.55 -21.23
N GLY A 670 -14.53 14.86 -21.37
CA GLY A 670 -15.60 15.80 -21.65
C GLY A 670 -16.55 16.08 -20.48
N VAL A 671 -16.27 15.57 -19.30
CA VAL A 671 -17.01 15.91 -18.08
C VAL A 671 -16.52 17.24 -17.55
N GLN A 672 -17.35 18.27 -17.72
CA GLN A 672 -17.09 19.64 -17.24
C GLN A 672 -18.14 20.00 -16.17
N PRO A 673 -17.93 21.03 -15.34
CA PRO A 673 -18.86 21.41 -14.28
C PRO A 673 -20.32 21.58 -14.71
N GLY A 674 -20.57 21.97 -15.95
CA GLY A 674 -21.92 22.17 -16.51
C GLY A 674 -22.42 21.08 -17.47
N THR A 675 -21.70 19.99 -17.69
CA THR A 675 -22.11 18.97 -18.70
C THR A 675 -23.13 17.95 -18.17
N MET A 676 -23.10 17.65 -16.88
CA MET A 676 -24.06 16.76 -16.23
C MET A 676 -25.21 17.56 -15.66
N ALA A 677 -26.45 17.29 -16.08
CA ALA A 677 -27.61 18.10 -15.71
C ALA A 677 -27.85 18.21 -14.20
N SER A 678 -27.60 17.14 -13.45
CA SER A 678 -27.87 17.04 -12.01
C SER A 678 -26.62 16.97 -11.14
N TYR A 679 -25.44 17.30 -11.70
CA TYR A 679 -24.18 17.17 -10.94
C TYR A 679 -23.16 18.23 -11.36
N VAL A 680 -22.65 18.99 -10.39
CA VAL A 680 -21.56 19.93 -10.59
C VAL A 680 -20.25 19.19 -10.37
N ALA A 681 -19.59 18.79 -11.47
CA ALA A 681 -18.31 18.09 -11.45
C ALA A 681 -17.12 19.06 -11.32
N PHE A 682 -15.95 18.54 -10.99
CA PHE A 682 -14.71 19.33 -11.03
C PHE A 682 -14.22 19.63 -12.46
N GLY A 683 -14.58 18.79 -13.42
CA GLY A 683 -14.10 18.94 -14.79
C GLY A 683 -12.60 18.72 -14.92
N ALA A 684 -12.02 17.89 -14.03
CA ALA A 684 -10.62 17.53 -14.14
C ALA A 684 -10.39 16.64 -15.36
N ASP A 685 -9.34 16.93 -16.12
CA ASP A 685 -8.96 16.14 -17.29
C ASP A 685 -8.30 14.80 -16.90
N PRO A 686 -8.38 13.77 -17.77
CA PRO A 686 -7.56 12.58 -17.64
C PRO A 686 -6.06 12.94 -17.61
N TYR A 687 -5.27 12.14 -16.92
CA TYR A 687 -3.85 12.39 -16.81
C TYR A 687 -3.14 12.15 -18.13
N GLU A 688 -2.43 13.18 -18.60
CA GLU A 688 -1.57 13.12 -19.78
C GLU A 688 -0.37 14.05 -19.55
N TYR A 689 0.85 13.59 -19.81
CA TYR A 689 2.05 14.41 -19.77
C TYR A 689 3.20 13.81 -20.61
N ASP A 690 4.15 14.66 -21.02
CA ASP A 690 5.39 14.29 -21.70
C ASP A 690 6.54 15.13 -21.11
N VAL A 691 7.04 14.73 -19.95
CA VAL A 691 7.97 15.51 -19.14
C VAL A 691 9.41 15.06 -19.39
N ASN A 692 10.31 16.03 -19.54
CA ASN A 692 11.74 15.81 -19.44
C ASN A 692 12.30 16.55 -18.22
N VAL A 693 13.16 15.87 -17.48
CA VAL A 693 13.94 16.44 -16.37
C VAL A 693 15.41 16.31 -16.73
N PHE A 694 16.08 17.44 -16.79
CA PHE A 694 17.54 17.50 -16.96
C PHE A 694 18.18 17.94 -15.67
N SER A 695 19.19 17.23 -15.20
CA SER A 695 19.91 17.56 -13.98
C SER A 695 21.41 17.69 -14.23
N LEU A 696 22.03 18.58 -13.47
CA LEU A 696 23.49 18.71 -13.39
C LEU A 696 23.87 19.00 -11.95
N SER A 697 24.73 18.15 -11.40
CA SER A 697 25.20 18.28 -10.03
C SER A 697 26.69 17.97 -9.89
N GLY A 698 27.25 18.40 -8.78
CA GLY A 698 28.59 18.05 -8.33
C GLY A 698 28.51 17.31 -7.01
N ARG A 699 29.12 16.14 -6.94
CA ARG A 699 29.22 15.33 -5.72
C ARG A 699 30.65 15.36 -5.20
N TYR A 700 30.82 15.81 -3.97
CA TYR A 700 32.11 15.85 -3.30
C TYR A 700 32.20 14.80 -2.22
N SER A 701 33.22 13.93 -2.29
CA SER A 701 33.48 12.85 -1.32
C SER A 701 34.52 13.29 -0.28
N PHE A 702 34.15 13.13 0.98
CA PHE A 702 34.99 13.38 2.13
C PHE A 702 35.53 12.04 2.68
N GLY A 703 36.81 11.92 2.84
CA GLY A 703 37.46 10.67 3.24
C GLY A 703 37.92 9.79 2.07
N PRO A 704 38.44 8.60 2.32
CA PRO A 704 38.86 7.68 1.26
C PRO A 704 37.59 7.18 0.51
N ARG A 705 37.69 7.11 -0.80
CA ARG A 705 36.60 6.55 -1.65
C ARG A 705 36.46 5.05 -1.36
N ALA A 706 35.22 4.56 -1.24
CA ALA A 706 34.97 3.12 -1.21
C ALA A 706 35.53 2.49 -2.49
N ALA A 707 36.24 1.39 -2.38
CA ALA A 707 36.62 0.62 -3.55
C ALA A 707 35.31 0.10 -4.24
N ALA A 708 35.21 0.31 -5.55
CA ALA A 708 34.06 -0.18 -6.32
C ALA A 708 33.89 -1.69 -6.05
N GLY A 709 32.77 -2.09 -5.45
CA GLY A 709 32.46 -3.49 -5.13
C GLY A 709 32.19 -3.83 -3.66
N GLU A 710 32.32 -2.89 -2.70
CA GLU A 710 32.06 -3.19 -1.28
C GLU A 710 30.59 -2.94 -0.83
N ASP A 711 29.77 -2.23 -1.60
CA ASP A 711 28.37 -1.92 -1.22
C ASP A 711 27.32 -2.98 -1.62
N ALA A 712 27.75 -4.14 -2.16
CA ALA A 712 26.83 -5.18 -2.62
C ALA A 712 26.57 -6.32 -1.61
N THR A 713 27.07 -6.22 -0.37
CA THR A 713 26.93 -7.29 0.64
C THR A 713 26.68 -6.76 2.06
N GLU A 714 25.59 -6.03 2.27
CA GLU A 714 24.95 -5.95 3.60
C GLU A 714 23.42 -6.03 3.51
#